data_5816091df87d628f15063467d327d044
#
_entry.id   5816091df87d628f15063467d327d044
#
_cell.length_a   1.000
_cell.length_b   1.000
_cell.length_c   1.000
_cell.angle_alpha   90.00
_cell.angle_beta   90.00
_cell.angle_gamma   90.00
#
_symmetry.space_group_name_H-M   'P 1'
#
loop_
_entity.id
_entity.type
_entity.pdbx_description
1 polymer ?
#
loop_
_entity_poly.entity_id
_entity_poly.type
_entity_poly.pdbx_seq_one_letter_code
_entity_poly.pdbx_strand_id
1 'polypeptide(L)'
;MAKKSSKKTTKPVRPQLGEGVEILNAGSVLEDPITRTLETNYMPYAMSVIVSRALPEIAGFKPAHRKQLYTMYEMGLIKGARTKSANIVGSTMHLNPHGDAAIYDTMVRMGRGNESLLVPFVDSKGNFGKAYSRDMSCAAARYTEAKLESVCEELFRDIDKETVDFVPNYDGTTTEPTLLPVTFPTILANNTLGIAVGMACNICSFNLAELCSTTVALMKDAKHDISTTMPAPDFVGGGQILYDEAQMRDIFENGRGSVKVRARYAAVPGENMIEITQIPPTTTVEAIMDKIAELVKAGKIKEISDMRDETDLNGLKLTLDLKRGVDADKLMAKLFKATPLEDSFSCNFNILVSGQPRVMGVREILQEWTAFRMECVRRRTYYDLHGKEKRLHLLKGLAAILMDIDKAIHIIRTTEEETEVVPNLMIGFGIDEVQADYVAEIKLRHLNREYILKRTGEIEQLEADIADLNDILAKPARIRKIIMKELADVAKKYGQPRRSEILYDLPEEESGAEEEAVPDYPVTVFFTREGYLKKIPPQSLRTAGAHKLKEGDEIVQQVETRNNVEALFFTDMQQVYKVRLAELEDGKVAQMGIYLPGRLGMDEGENILSMVITSDYSGHMLFFFASGKCAKIPLSSYATKQNRRKLLKAYCDKEPLATMFFLPEETELAIRTSAGRMLLVGTAQIAAKTTRDSQGVAVVTLKKNQTIASVVPADTLELANPHRYRVRSLPATGALIRAEDEGEQMTLL
;
A
#
# COMPACT_ATOMS: atom_id res chain seq x y z
N MET A 1 24.59 -16.40 -44.61
CA MET A 1 24.36 -15.14 -45.40
C MET A 1 23.54 -14.21 -44.52
N ALA A 2 24.20 -13.27 -43.84
CA ALA A 2 23.55 -12.32 -42.93
C ALA A 2 23.19 -11.06 -43.77
N LYS A 3 21.89 -10.71 -43.79
CA LYS A 3 21.40 -9.46 -44.42
C LYS A 3 21.83 -8.26 -43.55
N LYS A 4 22.70 -7.43 -44.09
CA LYS A 4 23.01 -6.10 -43.55
C LYS A 4 21.75 -5.20 -43.66
N SER A 5 21.15 -4.81 -42.56
CA SER A 5 20.13 -3.77 -42.52
C SER A 5 20.84 -2.41 -42.66
N SER A 6 20.51 -1.70 -43.72
CA SER A 6 20.97 -0.32 -43.94
C SER A 6 20.31 0.61 -42.91
N LYS A 7 21.10 1.20 -42.02
CA LYS A 7 20.68 2.31 -41.17
C LYS A 7 20.34 3.51 -42.11
N LYS A 8 19.04 3.87 -42.19
CA LYS A 8 18.65 5.18 -42.74
C LYS A 8 19.08 6.25 -41.74
N THR A 9 20.07 7.02 -42.13
CA THR A 9 20.43 8.27 -41.42
C THR A 9 19.31 9.28 -41.65
N THR A 10 18.50 9.54 -40.64
CA THR A 10 17.53 10.64 -40.62
C THR A 10 18.27 11.97 -40.64
N LYS A 11 17.94 12.84 -41.56
CA LYS A 11 18.47 14.21 -41.64
C LYS A 11 17.94 14.98 -40.42
N PRO A 12 18.78 15.85 -39.79
CA PRO A 12 18.33 16.65 -38.64
C PRO A 12 17.19 17.59 -39.06
N VAL A 13 16.10 17.54 -38.30
CA VAL A 13 14.95 18.45 -38.45
C VAL A 13 15.34 19.79 -37.87
N ARG A 14 15.32 20.85 -38.69
CA ARG A 14 15.51 22.21 -38.18
C ARG A 14 14.19 22.73 -37.61
N PRO A 15 14.18 23.28 -36.38
CA PRO A 15 12.97 23.91 -35.85
C PRO A 15 12.56 25.10 -36.72
N GLN A 16 11.27 25.25 -37.02
CA GLN A 16 10.71 26.44 -37.67
C GLN A 16 10.70 27.59 -36.65
N LEU A 17 11.53 28.58 -36.88
CA LEU A 17 11.63 29.78 -36.06
C LEU A 17 10.77 30.89 -36.68
N GLY A 18 10.21 31.77 -35.82
CA GLY A 18 9.50 32.98 -36.26
C GLY A 18 10.42 33.94 -37.00
N GLU A 19 9.86 34.80 -37.86
CA GLU A 19 10.60 35.81 -38.62
C GLU A 19 11.43 36.71 -37.67
N GLY A 20 12.74 36.81 -37.94
CA GLY A 20 13.66 37.69 -37.20
C GLY A 20 14.49 37.04 -36.09
N VAL A 21 14.41 35.71 -35.89
CA VAL A 21 15.25 35.00 -34.92
C VAL A 21 16.42 34.31 -35.60
N GLU A 22 17.63 34.79 -35.36
CA GLU A 22 18.89 34.17 -35.77
C GLU A 22 19.51 33.36 -34.64
N ILE A 23 19.67 32.04 -34.81
CA ILE A 23 20.33 31.18 -33.83
C ILE A 23 21.82 31.11 -34.17
N LEU A 24 22.62 31.78 -33.37
CA LEU A 24 24.09 31.66 -33.38
C LEU A 24 24.47 30.40 -32.59
N ASN A 25 25.09 29.40 -33.26
CA ASN A 25 25.49 28.10 -32.72
C ASN A 25 24.30 27.14 -32.37
N ALA A 26 23.42 26.90 -33.31
CA ALA A 26 22.40 25.83 -33.17
C ALA A 26 23.09 24.47 -33.08
N GLY A 27 22.93 23.78 -31.93
CA GLY A 27 23.30 22.37 -31.78
C GLY A 27 22.47 21.47 -32.72
N SER A 28 22.94 20.26 -32.96
CA SER A 28 22.17 19.26 -33.70
C SER A 28 21.00 18.75 -32.85
N VAL A 29 19.77 18.80 -33.37
CA VAL A 29 18.62 18.16 -32.77
C VAL A 29 18.67 16.69 -33.17
N LEU A 30 18.79 15.82 -32.17
CA LEU A 30 18.72 14.37 -32.36
C LEU A 30 17.32 13.91 -31.93
N GLU A 31 16.64 13.17 -32.82
CA GLU A 31 15.40 12.48 -32.45
C GLU A 31 15.77 11.25 -31.62
N ASP A 32 15.32 11.23 -30.38
CA ASP A 32 15.45 10.07 -29.47
C ASP A 32 14.06 9.59 -29.05
N PRO A 33 13.68 8.34 -29.30
CA PRO A 33 12.38 7.80 -28.88
C PRO A 33 12.23 7.91 -27.37
N ILE A 34 11.05 8.36 -26.90
CA ILE A 34 10.74 8.46 -25.45
C ILE A 34 10.97 7.13 -24.71
N THR A 35 10.74 6.00 -25.38
CA THR A 35 11.01 4.65 -24.83
C THR A 35 12.47 4.48 -24.44
N ARG A 36 13.40 4.96 -25.26
CA ARG A 36 14.84 4.88 -24.96
C ARG A 36 15.20 5.76 -23.76
N THR A 37 14.66 6.98 -23.67
CA THR A 37 14.85 7.86 -22.51
C THR A 37 14.29 7.23 -21.24
N LEU A 38 13.11 6.58 -21.31
CA LEU A 38 12.54 5.86 -20.18
C LEU A 38 13.43 4.68 -19.75
N GLU A 39 13.91 3.87 -20.69
CA GLU A 39 14.78 2.72 -20.40
C GLU A 39 16.13 3.14 -19.81
N THR A 40 16.76 4.17 -20.37
CA THR A 40 18.14 4.54 -20.00
C THR A 40 18.23 5.48 -18.79
N ASN A 41 17.21 6.32 -18.56
CA ASN A 41 17.26 7.35 -17.51
C ASN A 41 16.23 7.11 -16.41
N TYR A 42 14.97 6.82 -16.76
CA TYR A 42 13.91 6.69 -15.78
C TYR A 42 13.88 5.33 -15.08
N MET A 43 14.11 4.23 -15.80
CA MET A 43 14.12 2.89 -15.19
C MET A 43 15.23 2.73 -14.13
N PRO A 44 16.49 3.17 -14.35
CA PRO A 44 17.52 3.12 -13.30
C PRO A 44 17.14 3.95 -12.07
N TYR A 45 16.54 5.12 -12.25
CA TYR A 45 16.02 5.93 -11.15
C TYR A 45 14.91 5.23 -10.40
N ALA A 46 13.90 4.69 -11.11
CA ALA A 46 12.82 3.94 -10.50
C ALA A 46 13.31 2.74 -9.70
N MET A 47 14.23 1.95 -10.27
CA MET A 47 14.86 0.81 -9.60
C MET A 47 15.63 1.23 -8.35
N SER A 48 16.40 2.31 -8.43
CA SER A 48 17.11 2.87 -7.27
C SER A 48 16.15 3.26 -6.14
N VAL A 49 15.05 3.93 -6.45
CA VAL A 49 14.03 4.29 -5.45
C VAL A 49 13.37 3.05 -4.84
N ILE A 50 13.09 2.02 -5.63
CA ILE A 50 12.49 0.78 -5.15
C ILE A 50 13.45 0.05 -4.20
N VAL A 51 14.67 -0.26 -4.67
CA VAL A 51 15.61 -1.16 -3.98
C VAL A 51 16.37 -0.45 -2.86
N SER A 52 16.81 0.79 -3.08
CA SER A 52 17.73 1.48 -2.16
C SER A 52 17.04 2.47 -1.21
N ARG A 53 15.70 2.63 -1.29
CA ARG A 53 15.03 3.64 -0.47
C ARG A 53 13.70 3.21 0.12
N ALA A 54 12.75 2.69 -0.70
CA ALA A 54 11.35 2.62 -0.32
C ALA A 54 10.93 1.29 0.27
N LEU A 55 11.39 0.16 -0.29
CA LEU A 55 10.98 -1.15 0.16
C LEU A 55 11.91 -1.69 1.25
N PRO A 56 11.35 -2.35 2.29
CA PRO A 56 12.15 -3.06 3.27
C PRO A 56 12.67 -4.39 2.70
N GLU A 57 13.81 -4.83 3.20
CA GLU A 57 14.37 -6.15 2.94
C GLU A 57 13.80 -7.19 3.91
N ILE A 58 14.04 -8.47 3.65
CA ILE A 58 13.55 -9.59 4.49
C ILE A 58 13.97 -9.48 5.96
N ALA A 59 15.08 -8.82 6.26
CA ALA A 59 15.53 -8.50 7.62
C ALA A 59 14.73 -7.35 8.26
N GLY A 60 13.72 -6.78 7.59
CA GLY A 60 12.78 -5.79 8.14
C GLY A 60 13.24 -4.34 8.09
N PHE A 61 14.33 -4.04 7.42
CA PHE A 61 14.88 -2.69 7.40
C PHE A 61 14.99 -2.14 5.98
N LYS A 62 14.75 -0.84 5.85
CA LYS A 62 15.21 -0.05 4.71
C LYS A 62 16.69 0.28 4.89
N PRO A 63 17.43 0.58 3.80
CA PRO A 63 18.85 0.93 3.91
C PRO A 63 19.15 2.04 4.94
N ALA A 64 18.33 3.10 4.98
CA ALA A 64 18.52 4.19 5.95
C ALA A 64 18.43 3.71 7.41
N HIS A 65 17.43 2.86 7.74
CA HIS A 65 17.28 2.28 9.08
C HIS A 65 18.49 1.39 9.43
N ARG A 66 18.88 0.48 8.52
CA ARG A 66 19.99 -0.44 8.71
C ARG A 66 21.30 0.30 8.97
N LYS A 67 21.64 1.28 8.14
CA LYS A 67 22.86 2.08 8.25
C LYS A 67 22.92 2.84 9.58
N GLN A 68 21.83 3.45 9.99
CA GLN A 68 21.76 4.20 11.25
C GLN A 68 21.89 3.29 12.47
N LEU A 69 21.15 2.16 12.51
CA LEU A 69 21.25 1.19 13.60
C LEU A 69 22.65 0.58 13.69
N TYR A 70 23.27 0.27 12.54
CA TYR A 70 24.62 -0.24 12.46
C TYR A 70 25.66 0.78 12.97
N THR A 71 25.54 2.06 12.57
CA THR A 71 26.37 3.14 13.13
C THR A 71 26.26 3.21 14.64
N MET A 72 25.05 3.13 15.19
CA MET A 72 24.83 3.15 16.63
C MET A 72 25.43 1.92 17.33
N TYR A 73 25.44 0.76 16.65
CA TYR A 73 26.11 -0.46 17.12
C TYR A 73 27.63 -0.28 17.19
N GLU A 74 28.26 0.21 16.11
CA GLU A 74 29.68 0.51 16.04
C GLU A 74 30.13 1.54 17.08
N MET A 75 29.28 2.49 17.41
CA MET A 75 29.50 3.45 18.52
C MET A 75 29.38 2.80 19.91
N GLY A 76 29.07 1.51 20.01
CA GLY A 76 28.93 0.80 21.29
C GLY A 76 27.68 1.16 22.08
N LEU A 77 26.65 1.72 21.45
CA LEU A 77 25.46 2.27 22.11
C LEU A 77 24.43 1.21 22.56
N ILE A 78 24.71 -0.07 22.44
CA ILE A 78 23.87 -1.12 23.07
C ILE A 78 24.08 -1.10 24.60
N LYS A 79 25.34 -1.19 25.04
CA LYS A 79 25.72 -1.23 26.47
C LYS A 79 26.18 0.11 27.02
N GLY A 80 26.54 1.04 26.13
CA GLY A 80 27.05 2.36 26.45
C GLY A 80 25.99 3.30 27.03
N ALA A 81 26.46 4.46 27.48
CA ALA A 81 25.60 5.56 27.90
C ALA A 81 24.94 6.21 26.67
N ARG A 82 23.78 6.88 26.86
CA ARG A 82 23.18 7.71 25.81
C ARG A 82 24.14 8.81 25.37
N THR A 83 24.15 9.12 24.10
CA THR A 83 24.88 10.27 23.53
C THR A 83 23.91 11.24 22.87
N LYS A 84 24.36 12.45 22.56
CA LYS A 84 23.54 13.42 21.84
C LYS A 84 23.14 12.89 20.48
N SER A 85 21.88 13.08 20.13
CA SER A 85 21.34 12.63 18.83
C SER A 85 22.13 13.22 17.66
N ALA A 86 22.60 14.47 17.78
CA ALA A 86 23.44 15.11 16.77
C ALA A 86 24.76 14.36 16.50
N ASN A 87 25.37 13.72 17.52
CA ASN A 87 26.58 12.90 17.32
C ASN A 87 26.27 11.64 16.50
N ILE A 88 25.14 11.00 16.81
CA ILE A 88 24.70 9.80 16.06
C ILE A 88 24.42 10.17 14.61
N VAL A 89 23.71 11.29 14.38
CA VAL A 89 23.40 11.78 13.03
C VAL A 89 24.70 12.04 12.24
N GLY A 90 25.64 12.77 12.82
CA GLY A 90 26.94 13.05 12.20
C GLY A 90 27.73 11.78 11.84
N SER A 91 27.78 10.81 12.77
CA SER A 91 28.44 9.52 12.52
C SER A 91 27.74 8.70 11.43
N THR A 92 26.41 8.76 11.37
CA THR A 92 25.62 8.02 10.37
C THR A 92 25.90 8.51 8.93
N MET A 93 26.30 9.77 8.75
CA MET A 93 26.62 10.32 7.42
C MET A 93 27.78 9.60 6.72
N HIS A 94 28.66 8.92 7.45
CA HIS A 94 29.73 8.11 6.86
C HIS A 94 29.20 6.88 6.10
N LEU A 95 28.01 6.40 6.45
CA LEU A 95 27.33 5.30 5.75
C LEU A 95 26.16 5.77 4.89
N ASN A 96 25.49 6.85 5.29
CA ASN A 96 24.29 7.35 4.67
C ASN A 96 24.46 8.83 4.25
N PRO A 97 24.91 9.13 3.00
CA PRO A 97 25.24 10.48 2.56
C PRO A 97 23.97 11.29 2.20
N HIS A 98 23.09 11.46 3.17
CA HIS A 98 21.86 12.24 3.07
C HIS A 98 21.84 13.38 4.08
N GLY A 99 20.89 14.31 3.94
CA GLY A 99 20.75 15.45 4.86
C GLY A 99 20.52 15.00 6.32
N ASP A 100 21.14 15.73 7.24
CA ASP A 100 21.07 15.50 8.70
C ASP A 100 19.63 15.43 9.23
N ALA A 101 18.75 16.29 8.73
CA ALA A 101 17.33 16.27 9.07
C ALA A 101 16.67 14.91 8.75
N ALA A 102 16.90 14.33 7.57
CA ALA A 102 16.33 13.06 7.18
C ALA A 102 16.86 11.89 8.04
N ILE A 103 18.14 11.94 8.41
CA ILE A 103 18.75 10.96 9.31
C ILE A 103 18.14 11.09 10.71
N TYR A 104 17.99 12.32 11.21
CA TYR A 104 17.38 12.56 12.51
C TYR A 104 15.91 12.12 12.56
N ASP A 105 15.11 12.44 11.55
CA ASP A 105 13.72 12.00 11.45
C ASP A 105 13.60 10.47 11.43
N THR A 106 14.54 9.79 10.78
CA THR A 106 14.61 8.31 10.80
C THR A 106 14.84 7.80 12.21
N MET A 107 15.76 8.41 12.97
CA MET A 107 16.04 8.05 14.36
C MET A 107 14.84 8.34 15.26
N VAL A 108 14.17 9.48 15.08
CA VAL A 108 12.98 9.86 15.82
C VAL A 108 11.90 8.81 15.68
N ARG A 109 11.61 8.37 14.46
CA ARG A 109 10.60 7.32 14.20
C ARG A 109 10.96 5.96 14.79
N MET A 110 12.25 5.64 14.94
CA MET A 110 12.68 4.41 15.61
C MET A 110 12.71 4.54 17.14
N GLY A 111 12.51 5.75 17.66
CA GLY A 111 12.57 6.08 19.07
C GLY A 111 11.33 5.67 19.85
N ARG A 112 11.53 5.10 21.05
CA ARG A 112 10.46 4.75 21.98
C ARG A 112 9.55 5.95 22.29
N GLY A 113 10.14 7.13 22.49
CA GLY A 113 9.41 8.35 22.82
C GLY A 113 8.46 8.86 21.76
N ASN A 114 8.67 8.49 20.49
CA ASN A 114 7.81 8.88 19.35
C ASN A 114 6.54 8.03 19.23
N GLU A 115 6.56 6.79 19.73
CA GLU A 115 5.43 5.83 19.68
C GLU A 115 4.94 5.51 18.27
N SER A 116 5.85 5.45 17.29
CA SER A 116 5.51 5.02 15.92
C SER A 116 5.73 3.53 15.68
N LEU A 117 6.56 2.86 16.49
CA LEU A 117 6.87 1.43 16.37
C LEU A 117 6.35 0.63 17.56
N LEU A 118 5.79 -0.55 17.27
CA LEU A 118 5.34 -1.49 18.30
C LEU A 118 6.53 -2.05 19.09
N VAL A 119 7.65 -2.33 18.39
CA VAL A 119 8.94 -2.73 18.94
C VAL A 119 9.97 -1.66 18.60
N PRO A 120 10.18 -0.64 19.46
CA PRO A 120 11.14 0.43 19.18
C PRO A 120 12.59 -0.08 19.23
N PHE A 121 13.48 0.56 18.46
CA PHE A 121 14.90 0.20 18.39
C PHE A 121 15.81 1.23 19.03
N VAL A 122 15.31 2.43 19.30
CA VAL A 122 16.07 3.54 19.89
C VAL A 122 15.50 3.91 21.25
N ASP A 123 16.32 3.76 22.29
CA ASP A 123 16.05 4.24 23.64
C ASP A 123 16.32 5.75 23.67
N SER A 124 15.26 6.52 23.65
CA SER A 124 15.23 7.96 23.47
C SER A 124 15.06 8.70 24.80
N LYS A 125 15.78 9.82 24.97
CA LYS A 125 15.63 10.74 26.10
C LYS A 125 15.47 12.18 25.59
N GLY A 126 14.49 12.88 26.14
CA GLY A 126 14.05 14.20 25.69
C GLY A 126 12.80 14.12 24.84
N ASN A 127 12.42 15.24 24.22
CA ASN A 127 11.21 15.29 23.39
C ASN A 127 11.48 14.75 21.97
N PHE A 128 10.95 13.56 21.68
CA PHE A 128 10.96 12.90 20.38
C PHE A 128 9.64 13.09 19.61
N GLY A 129 8.78 14.00 20.07
CA GLY A 129 7.44 14.16 19.48
C GLY A 129 6.54 12.93 19.70
N LYS A 130 5.37 12.94 19.07
CA LYS A 130 4.42 11.82 19.10
C LYS A 130 3.89 11.55 17.70
N ALA A 131 3.90 10.28 17.29
CA ALA A 131 3.45 9.88 15.95
C ALA A 131 1.95 10.13 15.72
N TYR A 132 1.16 10.12 16.78
CA TYR A 132 -0.28 10.34 16.73
C TYR A 132 -0.70 11.82 16.81
N SER A 133 0.28 12.74 16.87
CA SER A 133 0.02 14.19 16.90
C SER A 133 0.89 14.93 15.88
N ARG A 134 0.25 15.80 15.13
CA ARG A 134 0.90 16.72 14.17
C ARG A 134 1.61 17.87 14.90
N ASP A 135 1.06 18.31 16.04
CA ASP A 135 1.50 19.49 16.76
C ASP A 135 2.60 19.18 17.78
N MET A 136 2.70 17.92 18.22
CA MET A 136 3.76 17.44 19.11
C MET A 136 5.03 17.06 18.32
N SER A 137 5.73 18.05 17.78
CA SER A 137 6.97 17.83 17.03
C SER A 137 8.16 17.52 17.95
N CYS A 138 9.19 16.83 17.41
CA CYS A 138 10.41 16.52 18.14
C CYS A 138 11.29 17.76 18.34
N ALA A 139 12.03 17.76 19.44
CA ALA A 139 13.07 18.77 19.69
C ALA A 139 14.28 18.56 18.76
N ALA A 140 15.06 19.61 18.50
CA ALA A 140 16.25 19.52 17.67
C ALA A 140 17.29 18.53 18.25
N ALA A 141 18.03 17.84 17.37
CA ALA A 141 18.96 16.75 17.69
C ALA A 141 20.03 17.11 18.75
N ARG A 142 20.37 18.40 18.90
CA ARG A 142 21.31 18.88 19.93
C ARG A 142 20.77 18.82 21.36
N TYR A 143 19.43 18.74 21.54
CA TYR A 143 18.79 18.68 22.86
C TYR A 143 18.45 17.25 23.29
N THR A 144 18.26 16.35 22.34
CA THR A 144 17.87 14.97 22.61
C THR A 144 19.10 14.06 22.76
N GLU A 145 18.89 12.93 23.44
CA GLU A 145 19.90 11.90 23.66
C GLU A 145 19.31 10.54 23.28
N ALA A 146 20.14 9.67 22.74
CA ALA A 146 19.71 8.35 22.31
C ALA A 146 20.80 7.27 22.52
N LYS A 147 20.35 6.03 22.60
CA LYS A 147 21.12 4.80 22.47
C LYS A 147 20.26 3.70 21.87
N LEU A 148 20.81 2.53 21.61
CA LEU A 148 20.03 1.39 21.16
C LEU A 148 19.20 0.79 22.30
N GLU A 149 17.99 0.34 21.97
CA GLU A 149 17.17 -0.48 22.87
C GLU A 149 17.79 -1.86 23.09
N SER A 150 17.45 -2.50 24.22
CA SER A 150 17.97 -3.83 24.55
C SER A 150 17.60 -4.90 23.52
N VAL A 151 16.46 -4.77 22.84
CA VAL A 151 16.04 -5.67 21.77
C VAL A 151 17.01 -5.66 20.57
N CYS A 152 17.81 -4.61 20.42
CA CYS A 152 18.81 -4.52 19.36
C CYS A 152 19.98 -5.52 19.53
N GLU A 153 20.16 -6.11 20.73
CA GLU A 153 21.04 -7.24 20.90
C GLU A 153 20.67 -8.40 19.92
N GLU A 154 19.38 -8.52 19.65
CA GLU A 154 18.82 -9.54 18.77
C GLU A 154 18.94 -9.19 17.28
N LEU A 155 19.18 -7.93 16.95
CA LEU A 155 19.43 -7.48 15.57
C LEU A 155 20.87 -7.72 15.14
N PHE A 156 21.83 -7.62 16.08
CA PHE A 156 23.27 -7.67 15.84
C PHE A 156 23.92 -8.95 16.35
N ARG A 157 23.12 -9.91 16.84
CA ARG A 157 23.66 -11.17 17.37
C ARG A 157 24.54 -11.87 16.34
N ASP A 158 25.79 -12.10 16.72
CA ASP A 158 26.79 -12.79 15.90
C ASP A 158 27.14 -12.07 14.56
N ILE A 159 26.94 -10.76 14.43
CA ILE A 159 27.26 -10.00 13.22
C ILE A 159 28.79 -10.05 12.91
N ASP A 160 29.62 -10.16 13.93
CA ASP A 160 31.07 -10.31 13.89
C ASP A 160 31.55 -11.70 13.44
N LYS A 161 30.62 -12.65 13.24
CA LYS A 161 30.89 -14.02 12.80
C LYS A 161 30.52 -14.26 11.32
N GLU A 162 30.66 -13.28 10.49
CA GLU A 162 30.38 -13.36 9.03
C GLU A 162 28.98 -13.89 8.69
N THR A 163 28.01 -13.67 9.56
CA THR A 163 26.62 -14.15 9.38
C THR A 163 25.90 -13.50 8.23
N VAL A 164 26.31 -12.30 7.83
CA VAL A 164 25.82 -11.51 6.70
C VAL A 164 26.98 -10.98 5.88
N ASP A 165 26.70 -10.58 4.63
CA ASP A 165 27.73 -10.02 3.75
C ASP A 165 27.95 -8.55 4.05
N PHE A 166 29.19 -8.09 3.91
CA PHE A 166 29.60 -6.69 4.00
C PHE A 166 30.03 -6.19 2.63
N VAL A 167 29.67 -4.94 2.36
CA VAL A 167 30.04 -4.23 1.13
C VAL A 167 30.72 -2.90 1.47
N PRO A 168 31.58 -2.36 0.60
CA PRO A 168 32.09 -1.00 0.78
C PRO A 168 30.94 -0.01 0.86
N ASN A 169 31.08 1.02 1.72
CA ASN A 169 30.18 2.16 1.75
C ASN A 169 30.29 2.99 0.46
N TYR A 170 29.54 4.08 0.35
CA TYR A 170 29.44 4.90 -0.87
C TYR A 170 30.78 5.52 -1.34
N ASP A 171 31.76 5.72 -0.46
CA ASP A 171 33.09 6.30 -0.77
C ASP A 171 34.24 5.30 -0.64
N GLY A 172 33.94 4.04 -0.28
CA GLY A 172 34.93 2.98 -0.14
C GLY A 172 35.86 3.09 1.08
N THR A 173 35.58 4.00 2.02
CA THR A 173 36.42 4.21 3.20
C THR A 173 36.16 3.25 4.33
N THR A 174 34.98 2.63 4.36
CA THR A 174 34.57 1.64 5.36
C THR A 174 33.63 0.62 4.74
N THR A 175 33.19 -0.37 5.53
CA THR A 175 32.24 -1.41 5.08
C THR A 175 30.93 -1.31 5.86
N GLU A 176 29.86 -1.73 5.23
CA GLU A 176 28.52 -1.81 5.82
C GLU A 176 27.87 -3.18 5.57
N PRO A 177 27.05 -3.71 6.50
CA PRO A 177 26.35 -4.97 6.29
C PRO A 177 25.23 -4.80 5.27
N THR A 178 25.07 -5.78 4.38
CA THR A 178 23.96 -5.80 3.41
C THR A 178 22.62 -6.04 4.08
N LEU A 179 22.60 -6.88 5.12
CA LEU A 179 21.44 -7.21 5.96
C LEU A 179 21.89 -7.23 7.43
N LEU A 180 20.94 -7.26 8.37
CA LEU A 180 21.22 -7.53 9.79
C LEU A 180 20.85 -8.98 10.13
N PRO A 181 21.64 -9.70 10.96
CA PRO A 181 21.40 -11.12 11.28
C PRO A 181 20.32 -11.31 12.35
N VAL A 182 19.15 -10.71 12.11
CA VAL A 182 18.03 -10.64 13.05
C VAL A 182 17.57 -12.02 13.54
N THR A 183 17.33 -12.16 14.84
CA THR A 183 16.91 -13.41 15.47
C THR A 183 15.39 -13.61 15.54
N PHE A 184 14.60 -12.62 15.11
CA PHE A 184 13.15 -12.68 15.00
C PHE A 184 12.67 -11.94 13.73
N PRO A 185 11.47 -12.21 13.20
CA PRO A 185 10.96 -11.60 11.96
C PRO A 185 10.61 -10.11 12.13
N THR A 186 11.62 -9.24 12.20
CA THR A 186 11.49 -7.80 12.39
C THR A 186 10.62 -7.14 11.33
N ILE A 187 10.56 -7.68 10.12
CA ILE A 187 9.71 -7.20 9.01
C ILE A 187 8.22 -7.14 9.36
N LEU A 188 7.74 -8.02 10.23
CA LEU A 188 6.35 -8.09 10.69
C LEU A 188 6.17 -7.57 12.13
N ALA A 189 7.26 -7.32 12.87
CA ALA A 189 7.18 -6.82 14.24
C ALA A 189 6.81 -5.33 14.32
N ASN A 190 7.03 -4.59 13.23
CA ASN A 190 6.73 -3.15 13.13
C ASN A 190 6.04 -2.81 11.82
N ASN A 191 5.20 -1.78 11.85
CA ASN A 191 4.60 -1.26 10.63
C ASN A 191 5.65 -0.60 9.73
N THR A 192 5.49 -0.76 8.43
CA THR A 192 6.39 -0.17 7.43
C THR A 192 5.59 0.40 6.27
N LEU A 193 5.72 1.70 6.03
CA LEU A 193 5.15 2.40 4.88
C LEU A 193 6.28 2.80 3.93
N GLY A 194 6.15 2.46 2.66
CA GLY A 194 7.09 2.84 1.60
C GLY A 194 6.38 3.24 0.32
N ILE A 195 6.75 4.36 -0.26
CA ILE A 195 6.22 4.84 -1.54
C ILE A 195 7.38 4.87 -2.52
N ALA A 196 7.30 4.02 -3.55
CA ALA A 196 8.26 3.96 -4.64
C ALA A 196 7.60 4.36 -5.96
N VAL A 197 8.37 4.30 -7.04
CA VAL A 197 7.86 4.54 -8.38
C VAL A 197 7.14 3.29 -8.88
N GLY A 198 5.83 3.38 -9.12
CA GLY A 198 5.00 2.27 -9.59
C GLY A 198 4.72 1.19 -8.55
N MET A 199 5.27 1.30 -7.34
CA MET A 199 5.09 0.34 -6.26
C MET A 199 4.90 1.05 -4.92
N ALA A 200 4.06 0.48 -4.06
CA ALA A 200 3.92 0.92 -2.67
C ALA A 200 4.03 -0.30 -1.74
N CYS A 201 4.51 -0.05 -0.54
CA CYS A 201 4.57 -1.03 0.53
C CYS A 201 3.82 -0.46 1.73
N ASN A 202 2.93 -1.24 2.33
CA ASN A 202 2.28 -0.92 3.59
C ASN A 202 2.10 -2.21 4.40
N ILE A 203 3.00 -2.44 5.33
CA ILE A 203 3.01 -3.63 6.19
C ILE A 203 2.48 -3.22 7.56
N CYS A 204 1.50 -3.95 8.09
CA CYS A 204 1.05 -3.78 9.45
C CYS A 204 1.97 -4.52 10.43
N SER A 205 1.99 -4.08 11.69
CA SER A 205 2.71 -4.73 12.77
C SER A 205 1.90 -5.86 13.40
N PHE A 206 2.61 -6.84 13.96
CA PHE A 206 2.03 -7.94 14.73
C PHE A 206 2.68 -8.03 16.10
N ASN A 207 1.96 -8.54 17.08
CA ASN A 207 2.47 -8.75 18.42
C ASN A 207 3.71 -9.67 18.41
N LEU A 208 4.79 -9.24 19.06
CA LEU A 208 6.07 -9.95 19.00
C LEU A 208 6.00 -11.39 19.54
N ALA A 209 5.28 -11.62 20.62
CA ALA A 209 5.14 -12.97 21.20
C ALA A 209 4.32 -13.89 20.30
N GLU A 210 3.22 -13.39 19.72
CA GLU A 210 2.40 -14.11 18.77
C GLU A 210 3.19 -14.42 17.49
N LEU A 211 3.94 -13.45 16.97
CA LEU A 211 4.79 -13.58 15.78
C LEU A 211 5.86 -14.66 15.94
N CYS A 212 6.57 -14.65 17.09
CA CYS A 212 7.54 -15.70 17.41
C CYS A 212 6.89 -17.07 17.53
N SER A 213 5.74 -17.16 18.20
CA SER A 213 4.99 -18.42 18.39
C SER A 213 4.50 -18.97 17.04
N THR A 214 3.96 -18.12 16.18
CA THR A 214 3.51 -18.48 14.82
C THR A 214 4.66 -18.95 13.95
N THR A 215 5.81 -18.27 14.02
CA THR A 215 7.00 -18.69 13.28
C THR A 215 7.47 -20.07 13.73
N VAL A 216 7.48 -20.34 15.02
CA VAL A 216 7.82 -21.68 15.58
C VAL A 216 6.80 -22.73 15.14
N ALA A 217 5.51 -22.39 15.11
CA ALA A 217 4.46 -23.30 14.64
C ALA A 217 4.61 -23.64 13.16
N LEU A 218 4.86 -22.66 12.30
CA LEU A 218 5.12 -22.84 10.86
C LEU A 218 6.41 -23.64 10.59
N MET A 219 7.44 -23.51 11.43
CA MET A 219 8.67 -24.32 11.32
C MET A 219 8.41 -25.81 11.66
N LYS A 220 7.40 -26.12 12.48
CA LYS A 220 6.98 -27.48 12.83
C LYS A 220 6.02 -28.05 11.81
N ASP A 221 5.06 -27.24 11.35
CA ASP A 221 4.06 -27.60 10.37
C ASP A 221 3.86 -26.43 9.38
N ALA A 222 4.30 -26.61 8.14
CA ALA A 222 4.20 -25.60 7.09
C ALA A 222 2.73 -25.22 6.75
N LYS A 223 1.77 -26.06 7.12
CA LYS A 223 0.32 -25.84 6.91
C LYS A 223 -0.39 -25.28 8.14
N HIS A 224 0.35 -24.95 9.20
CA HIS A 224 -0.23 -24.38 10.42
C HIS A 224 -1.16 -23.20 10.11
N ASP A 225 -2.34 -23.18 10.73
CA ASP A 225 -3.28 -22.07 10.61
C ASP A 225 -2.79 -20.86 11.45
N ILE A 226 -2.36 -19.82 10.76
CA ILE A 226 -1.79 -18.60 11.36
C ILE A 226 -2.79 -17.95 12.31
N SER A 227 -4.08 -17.97 11.99
CA SER A 227 -5.13 -17.30 12.78
C SER A 227 -5.22 -17.85 14.22
N THR A 228 -4.81 -19.09 14.44
CA THR A 228 -4.83 -19.73 15.77
C THR A 228 -3.75 -19.22 16.72
N THR A 229 -2.63 -18.72 16.21
CA THR A 229 -1.48 -18.23 17.00
C THR A 229 -1.24 -16.74 16.87
N MET A 230 -1.75 -16.09 15.81
CA MET A 230 -1.63 -14.67 15.53
C MET A 230 -2.91 -14.20 14.80
N PRO A 231 -4.00 -13.93 15.54
CA PRO A 231 -5.33 -13.76 14.94
C PRO A 231 -5.47 -12.48 14.10
N ALA A 232 -4.75 -11.39 14.46
CA ALA A 232 -4.85 -10.11 13.79
C ALA A 232 -3.59 -9.25 14.00
N PRO A 233 -3.39 -8.16 13.24
CA PRO A 233 -2.37 -7.16 13.52
C PRO A 233 -2.46 -6.60 14.94
N ASP A 234 -1.36 -6.00 15.41
CA ASP A 234 -1.28 -5.29 16.68
C ASP A 234 -0.61 -3.94 16.43
N PHE A 235 -1.25 -2.85 16.82
CA PHE A 235 -0.79 -1.49 16.53
C PHE A 235 -0.27 -0.81 17.80
N VAL A 236 0.75 0.03 17.65
CA VAL A 236 1.40 0.74 18.77
C VAL A 236 0.43 1.62 19.55
N GLY A 237 -0.50 2.28 18.88
CA GLY A 237 -1.55 3.11 19.48
C GLY A 237 -2.73 2.33 20.05
N GLY A 238 -2.74 1.00 19.93
CA GLY A 238 -3.87 0.18 20.31
C GLY A 238 -5.06 0.29 19.34
N GLY A 239 -6.24 0.62 19.85
CA GLY A 239 -7.49 0.64 19.12
C GLY A 239 -8.20 -0.71 19.11
N GLN A 240 -9.40 -0.74 18.51
CA GLN A 240 -10.24 -1.93 18.40
C GLN A 240 -10.29 -2.39 16.93
N ILE A 241 -9.80 -3.59 16.67
CA ILE A 241 -9.81 -4.19 15.33
C ILE A 241 -11.15 -4.87 15.11
N LEU A 242 -11.86 -4.44 14.08
CA LEU A 242 -13.07 -5.14 13.61
C LEU A 242 -12.64 -6.35 12.79
N TYR A 243 -12.84 -7.54 13.35
CA TYR A 243 -12.34 -8.78 12.76
C TYR A 243 -13.15 -9.16 11.51
N ASP A 244 -12.46 -9.33 10.40
CA ASP A 244 -13.01 -9.86 9.15
C ASP A 244 -12.13 -11.04 8.70
N GLU A 245 -12.68 -12.26 8.82
CA GLU A 245 -11.94 -13.49 8.50
C GLU A 245 -11.44 -13.52 7.06
N ALA A 246 -12.22 -13.01 6.10
CA ALA A 246 -11.83 -13.02 4.69
C ALA A 246 -10.65 -12.07 4.44
N GLN A 247 -10.67 -10.88 5.04
CA GLN A 247 -9.57 -9.92 4.95
C GLN A 247 -8.31 -10.43 5.66
N MET A 248 -8.45 -11.06 6.85
CA MET A 248 -7.32 -11.65 7.55
C MET A 248 -6.68 -12.78 6.74
N ARG A 249 -7.48 -13.65 6.14
CA ARG A 249 -6.99 -14.73 5.27
C ARG A 249 -6.23 -14.18 4.07
N ASP A 250 -6.73 -13.13 3.45
CA ASP A 250 -6.07 -12.49 2.30
C ASP A 250 -4.72 -11.86 2.69
N ILE A 251 -4.65 -11.21 3.85
CA ILE A 251 -3.39 -10.68 4.41
C ILE A 251 -2.41 -11.82 4.71
N PHE A 252 -2.85 -12.91 5.33
CA PHE A 252 -1.96 -14.01 5.71
C PHE A 252 -1.43 -14.79 4.50
N GLU A 253 -2.23 -14.99 3.46
CA GLU A 253 -1.83 -15.78 2.29
C GLU A 253 -1.30 -14.92 1.13
N ASN A 254 -1.86 -13.73 0.89
CA ASN A 254 -1.55 -12.91 -0.30
C ASN A 254 -0.85 -11.58 0.02
N GLY A 255 -0.77 -11.19 1.31
CA GLY A 255 -0.16 -9.91 1.72
C GLY A 255 -0.96 -8.67 1.29
N ARG A 256 -2.24 -8.83 0.99
CA ARG A 256 -3.17 -7.78 0.59
C ARG A 256 -4.45 -7.89 1.39
N GLY A 257 -5.08 -6.78 1.68
CA GLY A 257 -6.32 -6.73 2.43
C GLY A 257 -6.47 -5.41 3.17
N SER A 258 -7.49 -5.31 3.98
CA SER A 258 -7.79 -4.10 4.74
C SER A 258 -8.22 -4.47 6.16
N VAL A 259 -7.65 -3.78 7.14
CA VAL A 259 -7.97 -3.96 8.55
C VAL A 259 -8.68 -2.71 9.04
N LYS A 260 -9.93 -2.83 9.47
CA LYS A 260 -10.65 -1.72 10.09
C LYS A 260 -10.27 -1.60 11.55
N VAL A 261 -9.92 -0.40 11.95
CA VAL A 261 -9.54 -0.07 13.33
C VAL A 261 -10.40 1.08 13.83
N ARG A 262 -10.98 0.91 15.02
CA ARG A 262 -11.74 1.92 15.74
C ARG A 262 -10.95 2.51 16.90
N ALA A 263 -11.25 3.74 17.21
CA ALA A 263 -10.83 4.38 18.44
C ALA A 263 -11.45 3.68 19.66
N ARG A 264 -10.68 3.58 20.73
CA ARG A 264 -11.19 3.15 22.03
C ARG A 264 -11.63 4.35 22.84
N TYR A 265 -12.86 4.31 23.33
CA TYR A 265 -13.46 5.37 24.14
C TYR A 265 -14.09 4.84 25.41
N ALA A 266 -14.34 5.73 26.34
CA ALA A 266 -15.13 5.48 27.53
C ALA A 266 -16.03 6.69 27.84
N ALA A 267 -17.30 6.43 28.14
CA ALA A 267 -18.18 7.45 28.73
C ALA A 267 -17.84 7.58 30.22
N VAL A 268 -17.65 8.81 30.70
CA VAL A 268 -17.33 9.07 32.10
C VAL A 268 -18.61 9.05 32.93
N PRO A 269 -18.74 8.11 33.91
CA PRO A 269 -19.95 7.99 34.70
C PRO A 269 -20.25 9.28 35.51
N GLY A 270 -21.46 9.82 35.36
CA GLY A 270 -21.91 11.03 36.08
C GLY A 270 -21.49 12.34 35.45
N GLU A 271 -20.69 12.32 34.40
CA GLU A 271 -20.31 13.48 33.61
C GLU A 271 -20.83 13.30 32.17
N ASN A 272 -21.23 14.40 31.51
CA ASN A 272 -21.66 14.34 30.12
C ASN A 272 -20.42 14.43 29.22
N MET A 273 -19.56 13.42 29.24
CA MET A 273 -18.24 13.46 28.64
C MET A 273 -17.82 12.09 28.11
N ILE A 274 -17.13 12.08 26.97
CA ILE A 274 -16.47 10.91 26.39
C ILE A 274 -14.96 11.15 26.38
N GLU A 275 -14.20 10.19 26.87
CA GLU A 275 -12.74 10.16 26.76
C GLU A 275 -12.31 9.14 25.70
N ILE A 276 -11.51 9.58 24.72
CA ILE A 276 -10.93 8.75 23.68
C ILE A 276 -9.44 8.61 24.02
N THR A 277 -8.99 7.38 24.26
CA THR A 277 -7.63 7.07 24.72
C THR A 277 -6.78 6.34 23.69
N GLN A 278 -7.38 5.80 22.65
CA GLN A 278 -6.69 5.12 21.56
C GLN A 278 -7.36 5.49 20.23
N ILE A 279 -6.58 5.72 19.19
CA ILE A 279 -7.06 6.10 17.86
C ILE A 279 -6.46 5.18 16.79
N PRO A 280 -7.09 5.08 15.59
CA PRO A 280 -6.52 4.33 14.48
C PRO A 280 -5.10 4.79 14.11
N PRO A 281 -4.21 3.86 13.66
CA PRO A 281 -2.82 4.17 13.31
C PRO A 281 -2.66 5.03 12.05
N THR A 282 -3.75 5.28 11.33
CA THR A 282 -3.80 6.01 10.05
C THR A 282 -4.10 7.49 10.21
N THR A 283 -4.37 7.95 11.43
CA THR A 283 -4.83 9.33 11.71
C THR A 283 -4.07 9.97 12.87
N THR A 284 -4.34 11.26 13.12
CA THR A 284 -3.82 12.02 14.26
C THR A 284 -4.96 12.65 15.06
N VAL A 285 -4.67 13.04 16.30
CA VAL A 285 -5.65 13.69 17.19
C VAL A 285 -6.24 14.93 16.52
N GLU A 286 -5.39 15.78 15.93
CA GLU A 286 -5.80 17.03 15.29
C GLU A 286 -6.66 16.78 14.04
N ALA A 287 -6.35 15.74 13.25
CA ALA A 287 -7.15 15.39 12.08
C ALA A 287 -8.59 14.96 12.48
N ILE A 288 -8.72 14.26 13.60
CA ILE A 288 -10.00 13.89 14.19
C ILE A 288 -10.74 15.15 14.67
N MET A 289 -10.05 16.01 15.42
CA MET A 289 -10.61 17.26 15.93
C MET A 289 -11.07 18.18 14.80
N ASP A 290 -10.24 18.39 13.78
CA ASP A 290 -10.58 19.19 12.60
C ASP A 290 -11.86 18.65 11.92
N LYS A 291 -11.96 17.32 11.77
CA LYS A 291 -13.12 16.69 11.14
C LYS A 291 -14.41 16.82 11.98
N ILE A 292 -14.31 16.64 13.29
CA ILE A 292 -15.44 16.84 14.21
C ILE A 292 -15.90 18.30 14.15
N ALA A 293 -14.95 19.26 14.20
CA ALA A 293 -15.28 20.69 14.11
C ALA A 293 -15.97 21.06 12.79
N GLU A 294 -15.55 20.47 11.66
CA GLU A 294 -16.20 20.60 10.36
C GLU A 294 -17.67 20.13 10.42
N LEU A 295 -17.91 18.94 11.01
CA LEU A 295 -19.25 18.36 11.11
C LEU A 295 -20.17 19.18 12.03
N VAL A 296 -19.63 19.71 13.13
CA VAL A 296 -20.38 20.61 14.04
C VAL A 296 -20.73 21.92 13.33
N LYS A 297 -19.79 22.55 12.62
CA LYS A 297 -20.02 23.77 11.83
C LYS A 297 -21.06 23.54 10.71
N ALA A 298 -21.04 22.38 10.09
CA ALA A 298 -22.01 21.99 9.07
C ALA A 298 -23.40 21.62 9.65
N GLY A 299 -23.56 21.62 10.98
CA GLY A 299 -24.81 21.27 11.67
C GLY A 299 -25.17 19.79 11.62
N LYS A 300 -24.27 18.92 11.16
CA LYS A 300 -24.48 17.46 11.10
C LYS A 300 -24.37 16.80 12.47
N ILE A 301 -23.54 17.35 13.34
CA ILE A 301 -23.39 16.94 14.76
C ILE A 301 -23.74 18.15 15.63
N LYS A 302 -24.74 17.97 16.48
CA LYS A 302 -25.25 19.00 17.40
C LYS A 302 -25.09 18.64 18.87
N GLU A 303 -24.68 17.41 19.12
CA GLU A 303 -24.60 16.75 20.42
C GLU A 303 -23.37 17.18 21.23
N ILE A 304 -22.31 17.61 20.58
CA ILE A 304 -21.05 18.03 21.20
C ILE A 304 -21.15 19.50 21.62
N SER A 305 -20.72 19.83 22.83
CA SER A 305 -20.60 21.19 23.34
C SER A 305 -19.19 21.75 23.28
N ASP A 306 -18.16 20.92 23.60
CA ASP A 306 -16.75 21.29 23.53
C ASP A 306 -15.88 20.07 23.25
N MET A 307 -14.62 20.32 22.85
CA MET A 307 -13.65 19.27 22.52
C MET A 307 -12.25 19.73 22.92
N ARG A 308 -11.54 18.91 23.71
CA ARG A 308 -10.22 19.23 24.25
C ARG A 308 -9.24 18.09 24.03
N ASP A 309 -8.02 18.45 23.62
CA ASP A 309 -6.88 17.54 23.67
C ASP A 309 -6.23 17.68 25.05
N GLU A 310 -6.35 16.64 25.87
CA GLU A 310 -5.79 16.53 27.23
C GLU A 310 -4.62 15.52 27.27
N THR A 311 -4.01 15.25 26.10
CA THR A 311 -2.86 14.34 25.97
C THR A 311 -1.69 14.82 26.82
N ASP A 312 -1.19 13.95 27.69
CA ASP A 312 -0.10 14.21 28.61
C ASP A 312 0.95 13.08 28.65
N LEU A 313 1.74 13.00 29.71
CA LEU A 313 2.74 11.95 29.93
C LEU A 313 2.13 10.55 30.14
N ASN A 314 0.84 10.47 30.48
CA ASN A 314 0.13 9.20 30.68
C ASN A 314 -0.39 8.62 29.35
N GLY A 315 -0.39 9.41 28.27
CA GLY A 315 -0.77 8.99 26.95
C GLY A 315 -1.81 9.90 26.28
N LEU A 316 -2.33 9.43 25.16
CA LEU A 316 -3.35 10.12 24.39
C LEU A 316 -4.66 10.21 25.17
N LYS A 317 -5.24 11.41 25.22
CA LYS A 317 -6.55 11.66 25.80
C LYS A 317 -7.25 12.81 25.05
N LEU A 318 -8.21 12.45 24.22
CA LEU A 318 -9.11 13.40 23.55
C LEU A 318 -10.46 13.36 24.28
N THR A 319 -10.88 14.49 24.84
CA THR A 319 -12.13 14.62 25.58
C THR A 319 -13.19 15.36 24.77
N LEU A 320 -14.38 14.77 24.69
CA LEU A 320 -15.57 15.36 24.06
C LEU A 320 -16.60 15.65 25.13
N ASP A 321 -16.94 16.93 25.35
CA ASP A 321 -18.01 17.35 26.24
C ASP A 321 -19.36 17.29 25.51
N LEU A 322 -20.32 16.62 26.10
CA LEU A 322 -21.62 16.39 25.50
C LEU A 322 -22.69 17.35 26.07
N LYS A 323 -23.70 17.64 25.29
CA LYS A 323 -24.92 18.31 25.78
C LYS A 323 -25.72 17.35 26.67
N ARG A 324 -26.51 17.88 27.56
CA ARG A 324 -27.34 17.10 28.47
C ARG A 324 -28.30 16.18 27.73
N GLY A 325 -28.35 14.90 28.17
CA GLY A 325 -29.27 13.90 27.64
C GLY A 325 -28.80 13.23 26.33
N VAL A 326 -27.56 13.46 25.93
CA VAL A 326 -26.97 12.77 24.76
C VAL A 326 -26.55 11.38 25.17
N ASP A 327 -26.90 10.41 24.33
CA ASP A 327 -26.43 9.02 24.42
C ASP A 327 -25.04 8.93 23.79
N ALA A 328 -24.05 8.58 24.59
CA ALA A 328 -22.64 8.52 24.19
C ALA A 328 -22.39 7.50 23.09
N ASP A 329 -23.00 6.30 23.18
CA ASP A 329 -22.76 5.21 22.24
C ASP A 329 -23.38 5.50 20.87
N LYS A 330 -24.59 6.11 20.85
CA LYS A 330 -25.20 6.56 19.59
C LYS A 330 -24.43 7.68 18.92
N LEU A 331 -23.86 8.60 19.70
CA LEU A 331 -22.98 9.62 19.15
C LEU A 331 -21.71 9.01 18.58
N MET A 332 -21.07 8.10 19.31
CA MET A 332 -19.86 7.42 18.84
C MET A 332 -20.10 6.62 17.56
N ALA A 333 -21.25 5.95 17.44
CA ALA A 333 -21.64 5.26 16.20
C ALA A 333 -21.75 6.20 15.00
N LYS A 334 -22.24 7.45 15.20
CA LYS A 334 -22.25 8.49 14.16
C LYS A 334 -20.82 8.98 13.83
N LEU A 335 -20.01 9.21 14.86
CA LEU A 335 -18.62 9.67 14.71
C LEU A 335 -17.76 8.64 13.99
N PHE A 336 -17.89 7.35 14.27
CA PHE A 336 -17.20 6.28 13.56
C PHE A 336 -17.48 6.29 12.04
N LYS A 337 -18.72 6.56 11.64
CA LYS A 337 -19.11 6.64 10.21
C LYS A 337 -18.63 7.91 9.50
N ALA A 338 -18.44 9.01 10.23
CA ALA A 338 -18.25 10.33 9.66
C ALA A 338 -16.83 10.91 9.86
N THR A 339 -16.00 10.28 10.68
CA THR A 339 -14.67 10.79 11.09
C THR A 339 -13.62 9.69 11.05
N PRO A 340 -12.32 10.02 11.09
CA PRO A 340 -11.24 9.03 11.17
C PRO A 340 -11.14 8.30 12.53
N LEU A 341 -12.13 8.38 13.42
CA LEU A 341 -12.23 7.56 14.62
C LEU A 341 -12.44 6.06 14.30
N GLU A 342 -12.96 5.74 13.13
CA GLU A 342 -12.87 4.45 12.49
C GLU A 342 -12.22 4.63 11.13
N ASP A 343 -11.13 3.90 10.86
CA ASP A 343 -10.44 3.98 9.58
C ASP A 343 -9.88 2.61 9.17
N SER A 344 -9.51 2.48 7.92
CA SER A 344 -9.05 1.24 7.33
C SER A 344 -7.55 1.29 7.03
N PHE A 345 -6.79 0.41 7.66
CA PHE A 345 -5.39 0.18 7.32
C PHE A 345 -5.30 -0.77 6.13
N SER A 346 -4.95 -0.25 4.95
CA SER A 346 -4.81 -1.05 3.74
C SER A 346 -3.45 -1.73 3.68
N CYS A 347 -3.42 -3.06 3.67
CA CYS A 347 -2.20 -3.87 3.59
C CYS A 347 -1.76 -4.08 2.14
N ASN A 348 -0.46 -3.93 1.90
CA ASN A 348 0.23 -4.27 0.65
C ASN A 348 1.68 -4.65 0.98
N PHE A 349 1.94 -5.92 1.20
CA PHE A 349 3.21 -6.44 1.71
C PHE A 349 4.21 -6.63 0.57
N ASN A 350 4.76 -5.53 0.11
CA ASN A 350 5.79 -5.48 -0.93
C ASN A 350 7.16 -5.41 -0.27
N ILE A 351 7.97 -6.45 -0.39
CA ILE A 351 9.28 -6.56 0.25
C ILE A 351 10.35 -6.98 -0.76
N LEU A 352 11.61 -6.75 -0.40
CA LEU A 352 12.76 -7.18 -1.19
C LEU A 352 13.27 -8.53 -0.67
N VAL A 353 13.32 -9.50 -1.57
CA VAL A 353 13.99 -10.80 -1.35
C VAL A 353 15.10 -10.94 -2.38
N SER A 354 16.33 -11.00 -1.93
CA SER A 354 17.52 -11.03 -2.81
C SER A 354 17.52 -9.87 -3.84
N GLY A 355 17.14 -8.67 -3.42
CA GLY A 355 17.08 -7.48 -4.27
C GLY A 355 15.90 -7.42 -5.24
N GLN A 356 14.99 -8.39 -5.24
CA GLN A 356 13.80 -8.43 -6.09
C GLN A 356 12.54 -8.07 -5.29
N PRO A 357 11.70 -7.12 -5.75
CA PRO A 357 10.45 -6.79 -5.10
C PRO A 357 9.42 -7.91 -5.32
N ARG A 358 8.80 -8.38 -4.23
CA ARG A 358 7.77 -9.41 -4.24
C ARG A 358 6.63 -9.02 -3.30
N VAL A 359 5.39 -9.25 -3.72
CA VAL A 359 4.21 -9.17 -2.84
C VAL A 359 4.02 -10.54 -2.23
N MET A 360 4.03 -10.63 -0.91
CA MET A 360 4.05 -11.90 -0.19
C MET A 360 3.10 -11.84 1.00
N GLY A 361 2.38 -12.94 1.27
CA GLY A 361 1.61 -13.12 2.48
C GLY A 361 2.49 -13.34 3.71
N VAL A 362 1.90 -13.24 4.91
CA VAL A 362 2.60 -13.49 6.17
C VAL A 362 3.28 -14.85 6.17
N ARG A 363 2.59 -15.89 5.68
CA ARG A 363 3.12 -17.26 5.58
C ARG A 363 4.42 -17.31 4.77
N GLU A 364 4.39 -16.74 3.58
CA GLU A 364 5.56 -16.75 2.68
C GLU A 364 6.71 -15.92 3.26
N ILE A 365 6.40 -14.75 3.86
CA ILE A 365 7.40 -13.91 4.54
C ILE A 365 8.11 -14.69 5.66
N LEU A 366 7.36 -15.40 6.50
CA LEU A 366 7.93 -16.18 7.60
C LEU A 366 8.77 -17.39 7.10
N GLN A 367 8.39 -17.97 5.98
CA GLN A 367 9.19 -19.02 5.35
C GLN A 367 10.51 -18.48 4.77
N GLU A 368 10.47 -17.36 4.06
CA GLU A 368 11.66 -16.70 3.52
C GLU A 368 12.57 -16.19 4.66
N TRP A 369 11.99 -15.59 5.69
CA TRP A 369 12.75 -15.18 6.87
C TRP A 369 13.40 -16.41 7.55
N THR A 370 12.71 -17.53 7.66
CA THR A 370 13.25 -18.76 8.22
C THR A 370 14.44 -19.26 7.41
N ALA A 371 14.36 -19.24 6.07
CA ALA A 371 15.46 -19.60 5.19
C ALA A 371 16.68 -18.69 5.39
N PHE A 372 16.44 -17.37 5.43
CA PHE A 372 17.47 -16.37 5.74
C PHE A 372 18.12 -16.63 7.11
N ARG A 373 17.33 -16.85 8.17
CA ARG A 373 17.87 -17.12 9.51
C ARG A 373 18.64 -18.43 9.58
N MET A 374 18.18 -19.46 8.88
CA MET A 374 18.92 -20.73 8.79
C MET A 374 20.31 -20.53 8.19
N GLU A 375 20.44 -19.68 7.19
CA GLU A 375 21.75 -19.35 6.61
C GLU A 375 22.64 -18.57 7.59
N CYS A 376 22.10 -17.59 8.32
CA CYS A 376 22.83 -16.88 9.38
C CYS A 376 23.35 -17.85 10.45
N VAL A 377 22.54 -18.81 10.91
CA VAL A 377 22.95 -19.81 11.90
C VAL A 377 24.00 -20.76 11.33
N ARG A 378 23.87 -21.15 10.04
CA ARG A 378 24.86 -21.98 9.36
C ARG A 378 26.22 -21.28 9.28
N ARG A 379 26.25 -20.02 8.83
CA ARG A 379 27.47 -19.21 8.70
C ARG A 379 28.14 -19.00 10.05
N ARG A 380 27.37 -18.65 11.09
CA ARG A 380 27.84 -18.54 12.48
C ARG A 380 28.51 -19.86 12.94
N THR A 381 27.82 -20.97 12.72
CA THR A 381 28.32 -22.29 13.15
C THR A 381 29.61 -22.66 12.40
N TYR A 382 29.68 -22.34 11.12
CA TYR A 382 30.89 -22.54 10.31
C TYR A 382 32.06 -21.67 10.79
N TYR A 383 31.79 -20.39 11.12
CA TYR A 383 32.80 -19.49 11.70
C TYR A 383 33.34 -20.01 13.02
N ASP A 384 32.47 -20.43 13.93
CA ASP A 384 32.85 -21.00 15.22
C ASP A 384 33.61 -22.31 15.04
N LEU A 385 33.20 -23.18 14.11
CA LEU A 385 33.89 -24.42 13.77
C LEU A 385 35.33 -24.16 13.32
N HIS A 386 35.47 -23.26 12.33
CA HIS A 386 36.79 -22.94 11.77
C HIS A 386 37.72 -22.29 12.80
N GLY A 387 37.20 -21.43 13.69
CA GLY A 387 37.97 -20.89 14.79
C GLY A 387 38.44 -21.97 15.78
N LYS A 388 37.57 -22.94 16.10
CA LYS A 388 37.92 -24.07 16.97
C LYS A 388 38.89 -25.06 16.32
N GLU A 389 38.74 -25.33 15.03
CA GLU A 389 39.68 -26.16 14.26
C GLU A 389 41.09 -25.55 14.23
N LYS A 390 41.19 -24.24 13.95
CA LYS A 390 42.47 -23.52 14.01
C LYS A 390 43.08 -23.63 15.41
N ARG A 391 42.28 -23.43 16.45
CA ARG A 391 42.74 -23.52 17.83
C ARG A 391 43.20 -24.92 18.20
N LEU A 392 42.44 -25.95 17.82
CA LEU A 392 42.79 -27.36 18.02
C LEU A 392 44.09 -27.71 17.32
N HIS A 393 44.27 -27.23 16.08
CA HIS A 393 45.47 -27.45 15.29
C HIS A 393 46.73 -26.93 16.00
N LEU A 394 46.70 -25.70 16.52
CA LEU A 394 47.78 -25.11 17.30
C LEU A 394 48.07 -25.89 18.58
N LEU A 395 47.04 -26.34 19.28
CA LEU A 395 47.21 -27.09 20.53
C LEU A 395 47.75 -28.50 20.29
N LYS A 396 47.43 -29.15 19.16
CA LYS A 396 48.02 -30.43 18.77
C LYS A 396 49.54 -30.31 18.51
N GLY A 397 49.99 -29.25 17.85
CA GLY A 397 51.39 -28.92 17.71
C GLY A 397 52.09 -28.69 19.04
N LEU A 398 51.47 -27.95 19.94
CA LEU A 398 51.96 -27.76 21.30
C LEU A 398 52.05 -29.08 22.05
N ALA A 399 51.05 -29.96 21.99
CA ALA A 399 51.04 -31.27 22.64
C ALA A 399 52.19 -32.17 22.15
N ALA A 400 52.52 -32.14 20.87
CA ALA A 400 53.63 -32.88 20.31
C ALA A 400 54.98 -32.45 20.92
N ILE A 401 55.16 -31.15 21.14
CA ILE A 401 56.39 -30.62 21.75
C ILE A 401 56.47 -30.90 23.25
N LEU A 402 55.32 -30.90 23.93
CA LEU A 402 55.25 -31.14 25.37
C LEU A 402 55.61 -32.55 25.77
N MET A 403 55.66 -33.48 24.82
CA MET A 403 56.23 -34.83 25.08
C MET A 403 57.74 -34.83 25.25
N ASP A 404 58.46 -33.80 24.73
CA ASP A 404 59.91 -33.66 24.87
C ASP A 404 60.29 -32.15 24.81
N ILE A 405 60.06 -31.47 25.90
CA ILE A 405 60.33 -30.02 26.05
C ILE A 405 61.81 -29.72 25.96
N ASP A 406 62.66 -30.58 26.57
CA ASP A 406 64.12 -30.43 26.57
C ASP A 406 64.68 -30.43 25.16
N LYS A 407 64.11 -31.26 24.29
CA LYS A 407 64.48 -31.31 22.87
C LYS A 407 64.09 -30.02 22.15
N ALA A 408 62.89 -29.44 22.44
CA ALA A 408 62.48 -28.18 21.85
C ALA A 408 63.37 -27.01 22.26
N ILE A 409 63.69 -26.91 23.56
CA ILE A 409 64.63 -25.93 24.10
C ILE A 409 66.02 -26.11 23.52
N HIS A 410 66.44 -27.32 23.36
CA HIS A 410 67.75 -27.65 22.73
C HIS A 410 67.80 -27.18 21.28
N ILE A 411 66.78 -27.48 20.45
CA ILE A 411 66.71 -27.06 19.06
C ILE A 411 66.76 -25.53 19.01
N ILE A 412 65.93 -24.79 19.77
CA ILE A 412 65.91 -23.32 19.77
C ILE A 412 67.25 -22.72 20.15
N ARG A 413 67.94 -23.32 21.14
CA ARG A 413 69.20 -22.78 21.66
C ARG A 413 70.45 -23.11 20.75
N THR A 414 70.37 -24.17 19.97
CA THR A 414 71.50 -24.63 19.08
C THR A 414 71.32 -24.15 17.65
N THR A 415 70.15 -23.54 17.30
CA THR A 415 69.94 -22.92 16.00
C THR A 415 70.72 -21.61 15.95
N GLU A 416 71.53 -21.38 14.91
CA GLU A 416 72.41 -20.24 14.77
C GLU A 416 71.65 -19.01 14.26
N GLU A 417 70.71 -19.20 13.30
CA GLU A 417 69.89 -18.10 12.73
C GLU A 417 68.44 -18.18 13.18
N GLU A 418 67.84 -16.99 13.54
CA GLU A 418 66.46 -16.88 14.00
C GLU A 418 65.45 -17.44 12.98
N THR A 419 65.72 -17.23 11.68
CA THR A 419 64.93 -17.70 10.57
C THR A 419 64.85 -19.23 10.42
N GLU A 420 65.83 -19.98 10.98
CA GLU A 420 65.88 -21.43 10.94
C GLU A 420 65.23 -22.13 12.15
N VAL A 421 64.81 -21.37 13.16
CA VAL A 421 64.19 -21.93 14.37
C VAL A 421 62.90 -22.67 14.03
N VAL A 422 62.01 -22.05 13.26
CA VAL A 422 60.75 -22.65 12.85
C VAL A 422 60.94 -23.89 11.97
N PRO A 423 61.74 -23.86 10.88
CA PRO A 423 62.09 -25.07 10.12
C PRO A 423 62.68 -26.21 10.95
N ASN A 424 63.58 -25.91 11.88
CA ASN A 424 64.22 -26.94 12.73
C ASN A 424 63.23 -27.56 13.74
N LEU A 425 62.27 -26.79 14.27
CA LEU A 425 61.18 -27.32 15.10
C LEU A 425 60.23 -28.20 14.27
N MET A 426 59.92 -27.81 13.02
CA MET A 426 59.09 -28.61 12.12
C MET A 426 59.73 -30.00 11.87
N ILE A 427 61.02 -30.04 11.54
CA ILE A 427 61.74 -31.28 11.30
C ILE A 427 61.86 -32.11 12.60
N GLY A 428 62.16 -31.44 13.72
CA GLY A 428 62.37 -32.07 15.01
C GLY A 428 61.16 -32.79 15.58
N PHE A 429 59.94 -32.24 15.35
CA PHE A 429 58.70 -32.73 15.94
C PHE A 429 57.66 -33.21 14.92
N GLY A 430 57.94 -33.09 13.62
CA GLY A 430 56.97 -33.45 12.57
C GLY A 430 55.71 -32.61 12.58
N ILE A 431 55.81 -31.32 12.91
CA ILE A 431 54.76 -30.34 12.97
C ILE A 431 54.88 -29.39 11.76
N ASP A 432 53.80 -28.71 11.42
CA ASP A 432 53.82 -27.71 10.34
C ASP A 432 54.32 -26.33 10.82
N GLU A 433 54.47 -25.41 9.84
CA GLU A 433 55.02 -24.08 10.06
C GLU A 433 54.20 -23.27 11.08
N VAL A 434 52.85 -23.29 10.95
CA VAL A 434 51.90 -22.53 11.82
C VAL A 434 51.96 -23.05 13.26
N GLN A 435 52.12 -24.35 13.45
CA GLN A 435 52.28 -24.98 14.75
C GLN A 435 53.65 -24.67 15.35
N ALA A 436 54.73 -24.74 14.54
CA ALA A 436 56.09 -24.46 14.96
C ALA A 436 56.25 -22.97 15.37
N ASP A 437 55.71 -22.05 14.59
CA ASP A 437 55.71 -20.64 14.88
C ASP A 437 54.98 -20.32 16.20
N TYR A 438 53.76 -20.86 16.37
CA TYR A 438 53.00 -20.73 17.62
C TYR A 438 53.78 -21.20 18.85
N VAL A 439 54.56 -22.25 18.71
CA VAL A 439 55.34 -22.80 19.80
C VAL A 439 56.61 -21.98 20.05
N ALA A 440 57.27 -21.48 19.00
CA ALA A 440 58.46 -20.64 19.12
C ALA A 440 58.14 -19.33 19.89
N GLU A 441 56.92 -18.81 19.72
CA GLU A 441 56.43 -17.59 20.41
C GLU A 441 55.95 -17.84 21.85
N ILE A 442 55.93 -19.09 22.35
CA ILE A 442 55.44 -19.37 23.70
C ILE A 442 56.37 -18.73 24.74
N LYS A 443 55.76 -17.99 25.70
CA LYS A 443 56.49 -17.45 26.83
C LYS A 443 57.04 -18.57 27.71
N LEU A 444 58.30 -18.55 28.07
CA LEU A 444 58.95 -19.56 28.90
C LEU A 444 58.18 -19.92 30.18
N ARG A 445 57.53 -18.98 30.83
CA ARG A 445 56.69 -19.23 32.01
C ARG A 445 55.47 -20.14 31.74
N HIS A 446 55.06 -20.32 30.46
CA HIS A 446 53.97 -21.16 30.05
C HIS A 446 54.42 -22.63 29.76
N LEU A 447 55.69 -22.94 29.88
CA LEU A 447 56.22 -24.30 29.79
C LEU A 447 56.15 -25.11 31.09
N ASN A 448 55.37 -24.62 32.09
CA ASN A 448 55.17 -25.31 33.35
C ASN A 448 54.09 -26.42 33.19
N ARG A 449 54.15 -27.40 34.09
CA ARG A 449 53.30 -28.59 34.06
C ARG A 449 51.80 -28.23 34.18
N GLU A 450 51.46 -27.24 34.97
CA GLU A 450 50.07 -26.83 35.16
C GLU A 450 49.45 -26.25 33.86
N TYR A 451 50.15 -25.34 33.20
CA TYR A 451 49.73 -24.77 31.91
C TYR A 451 49.57 -25.83 30.84
N ILE A 452 50.48 -26.78 30.79
CA ILE A 452 50.47 -27.91 29.85
C ILE A 452 49.23 -28.77 30.05
N LEU A 453 48.97 -29.26 31.30
CA LEU A 453 47.79 -30.06 31.61
C LEU A 453 46.47 -29.33 31.31
N LYS A 454 46.45 -28.04 31.55
CA LYS A 454 45.26 -27.20 31.20
C LYS A 454 45.05 -27.14 29.69
N ARG A 455 46.09 -27.01 28.89
CA ARG A 455 46.01 -26.93 27.43
C ARG A 455 45.70 -28.27 26.77
N THR A 456 46.24 -29.36 27.31
CA THR A 456 45.90 -30.71 26.81
C THR A 456 44.45 -31.09 27.12
N GLY A 457 43.91 -30.70 28.30
CA GLY A 457 42.50 -30.89 28.62
C GLY A 457 41.56 -30.03 27.75
N GLU A 458 42.05 -28.90 27.22
CA GLU A 458 41.32 -28.06 26.26
C GLU A 458 41.11 -28.79 24.90
N ILE A 459 42.01 -29.70 24.52
CA ILE A 459 41.95 -30.46 23.26
C ILE A 459 40.72 -31.37 23.22
N GLU A 460 40.47 -32.16 24.25
CA GLU A 460 39.27 -33.03 24.30
C GLU A 460 37.99 -32.27 24.22
N GLN A 461 37.89 -31.11 24.88
CA GLN A 461 36.73 -30.24 24.82
C GLN A 461 36.53 -29.65 23.42
N LEU A 462 37.64 -29.21 22.77
CA LEU A 462 37.58 -28.69 21.39
C LEU A 462 37.16 -29.76 20.40
N GLU A 463 37.65 -31.01 20.54
CA GLU A 463 37.26 -32.12 19.66
C GLU A 463 35.76 -32.44 19.82
N ALA A 464 35.25 -32.45 21.05
CA ALA A 464 33.81 -32.63 21.31
C ALA A 464 32.98 -31.49 20.72
N ASP A 465 33.41 -30.23 20.91
CA ASP A 465 32.73 -29.06 20.37
C ASP A 465 32.74 -29.06 18.84
N ILE A 466 33.85 -29.41 18.20
CA ILE A 466 33.98 -29.53 16.74
C ILE A 466 33.03 -30.61 16.20
N ALA A 467 32.97 -31.76 16.89
CA ALA A 467 32.05 -32.83 16.52
C ALA A 467 30.56 -32.36 16.61
N ASP A 468 30.22 -31.61 17.66
CA ASP A 468 28.88 -31.07 17.82
C ASP A 468 28.53 -30.02 16.74
N LEU A 469 29.47 -29.12 16.42
CA LEU A 469 29.29 -28.11 15.36
C LEU A 469 29.15 -28.76 13.98
N ASN A 470 29.93 -29.78 13.68
CA ASN A 470 29.79 -30.54 12.44
C ASN A 470 28.44 -31.25 12.36
N ASP A 471 27.94 -31.80 13.46
CA ASP A 471 26.62 -32.43 13.52
C ASP A 471 25.50 -31.40 13.32
N ILE A 472 25.66 -30.17 13.83
CA ILE A 472 24.72 -29.05 13.57
C ILE A 472 24.70 -28.72 12.08
N LEU A 473 25.85 -28.58 11.45
CA LEU A 473 25.97 -28.27 10.01
C LEU A 473 25.38 -29.37 9.12
N ALA A 474 25.56 -30.62 9.50
CA ALA A 474 25.06 -31.77 8.75
C ALA A 474 23.54 -31.97 8.84
N LYS A 475 22.90 -31.47 9.91
CA LYS A 475 21.48 -31.73 10.21
C LYS A 475 20.65 -30.45 10.24
N PRO A 476 19.95 -30.08 9.15
CA PRO A 476 19.07 -28.89 9.13
C PRO A 476 18.03 -28.85 10.27
N ALA A 477 17.61 -30.02 10.77
CA ALA A 477 16.70 -30.12 11.89
C ALA A 477 17.27 -29.53 13.19
N ARG A 478 18.62 -29.65 13.40
CA ARG A 478 19.29 -29.04 14.55
C ARG A 478 19.32 -27.51 14.43
N ILE A 479 19.59 -26.99 13.25
CA ILE A 479 19.55 -25.55 12.97
C ILE A 479 18.14 -24.99 13.27
N ARG A 480 17.09 -25.67 12.78
CA ARG A 480 15.70 -25.29 13.09
C ARG A 480 15.42 -25.28 14.60
N LYS A 481 15.92 -26.29 15.33
CA LYS A 481 15.75 -26.37 16.80
C LYS A 481 16.43 -25.19 17.52
N ILE A 482 17.60 -24.75 17.05
CA ILE A 482 18.32 -23.58 17.56
C ILE A 482 17.46 -22.33 17.33
N ILE A 483 16.94 -22.12 16.11
CA ILE A 483 16.10 -20.95 15.78
C ILE A 483 14.81 -20.94 16.61
N MET A 484 14.14 -22.09 16.75
CA MET A 484 12.94 -22.19 17.58
C MET A 484 13.22 -21.81 19.06
N LYS A 485 14.38 -22.18 19.58
CA LYS A 485 14.79 -21.77 20.93
C LYS A 485 15.06 -20.27 21.01
N GLU A 486 15.80 -19.72 20.05
CA GLU A 486 16.07 -18.27 19.98
C GLU A 486 14.76 -17.47 19.93
N LEU A 487 13.78 -17.87 19.10
CA LEU A 487 12.46 -17.25 19.03
C LEU A 487 11.69 -17.31 20.35
N ALA A 488 11.75 -18.46 21.05
CA ALA A 488 11.12 -18.61 22.36
C ALA A 488 11.77 -17.69 23.42
N ASP A 489 13.10 -17.57 23.38
CA ASP A 489 13.85 -16.68 24.28
C ASP A 489 13.52 -15.20 23.99
N VAL A 490 13.42 -14.81 22.71
CA VAL A 490 12.97 -13.44 22.30
C VAL A 490 11.55 -13.17 22.78
N ALA A 491 10.61 -14.07 22.55
CA ALA A 491 9.23 -13.91 23.01
C ALA A 491 9.14 -13.76 24.52
N LYS A 492 9.92 -14.53 25.29
CA LYS A 492 9.96 -14.46 26.75
C LYS A 492 10.59 -13.15 27.25
N LYS A 493 11.67 -12.67 26.59
CA LYS A 493 12.46 -11.52 27.07
C LYS A 493 11.81 -10.19 26.68
N TYR A 494 11.23 -10.11 25.49
CA TYR A 494 10.79 -8.87 24.87
C TYR A 494 9.29 -8.84 24.51
N GLY A 495 8.59 -9.97 24.64
CA GLY A 495 7.15 -10.03 24.37
C GLY A 495 6.36 -9.12 25.30
N GLN A 496 5.38 -8.43 24.76
CA GLN A 496 4.45 -7.55 25.46
C GLN A 496 3.02 -8.05 25.24
N PRO A 497 2.09 -7.79 26.15
CA PRO A 497 0.68 -8.01 25.90
C PRO A 497 0.22 -7.26 24.65
N ARG A 498 -0.77 -7.81 23.95
CA ARG A 498 -1.42 -7.17 22.82
C ARG A 498 -1.99 -5.81 23.22
N ARG A 499 -1.80 -4.79 22.39
CA ARG A 499 -2.32 -3.43 22.59
C ARG A 499 -3.67 -3.21 21.92
N SER A 500 -3.83 -3.76 20.70
CA SER A 500 -5.09 -3.67 19.96
C SER A 500 -6.05 -4.77 20.41
N GLU A 501 -7.26 -4.39 20.79
CA GLU A 501 -8.35 -5.30 21.11
C GLU A 501 -8.97 -5.85 19.82
N ILE A 502 -9.40 -7.11 19.81
CA ILE A 502 -10.06 -7.73 18.64
C ILE A 502 -11.55 -7.87 18.95
N LEU A 503 -12.38 -7.26 18.13
CA LEU A 503 -13.84 -7.39 18.18
C LEU A 503 -14.27 -8.38 17.09
N TYR A 504 -14.72 -9.55 17.50
CA TYR A 504 -15.22 -10.60 16.60
C TYR A 504 -16.67 -10.35 16.19
N ASP A 505 -17.47 -9.79 17.08
CA ASP A 505 -18.86 -9.44 16.85
C ASP A 505 -19.06 -7.95 17.08
N LEU A 506 -19.73 -7.27 16.13
CA LEU A 506 -20.21 -5.91 16.35
C LEU A 506 -21.46 -5.97 17.23
N PRO A 507 -21.64 -5.05 18.20
CA PRO A 507 -22.91 -4.94 18.92
C PRO A 507 -24.07 -4.83 17.92
N GLU A 508 -25.15 -5.61 18.15
CA GLU A 508 -26.32 -5.64 17.26
C GLU A 508 -26.95 -4.25 17.02
N GLU A 509 -26.82 -3.32 17.97
CA GLU A 509 -27.29 -1.93 17.84
C GLU A 509 -26.55 -1.13 16.75
N GLU A 510 -25.34 -1.54 16.35
CA GLU A 510 -24.62 -0.86 15.25
C GLU A 510 -24.94 -1.43 13.88
N SER A 511 -25.38 -2.69 13.79
CA SER A 511 -25.87 -3.30 12.56
C SER A 511 -27.27 -2.78 12.18
N GLY A 512 -28.01 -2.26 13.16
CA GLY A 512 -29.33 -1.67 13.03
C GLY A 512 -29.35 -0.13 13.11
N ALA A 513 -28.18 0.55 13.06
CA ALA A 513 -28.20 1.99 12.91
C ALA A 513 -28.91 2.32 11.59
N GLU A 514 -30.19 2.70 11.70
CA GLU A 514 -30.97 3.28 10.61
C GLU A 514 -30.01 4.23 9.84
N GLU A 515 -29.74 3.90 8.57
CA GLU A 515 -29.31 4.95 7.62
C GLU A 515 -30.27 6.10 7.91
N GLU A 516 -29.79 7.26 8.37
CA GLU A 516 -30.63 8.45 8.54
C GLU A 516 -31.50 8.50 7.31
N ALA A 517 -32.81 8.30 7.47
CA ALA A 517 -33.73 8.16 6.36
C ALA A 517 -33.51 9.41 5.51
N VAL A 518 -32.88 9.23 4.36
CA VAL A 518 -32.61 10.33 3.42
C VAL A 518 -33.96 11.03 3.23
N PRO A 519 -34.09 12.32 3.54
CA PRO A 519 -35.38 13.01 3.46
C PRO A 519 -35.94 12.81 2.06
N ASP A 520 -37.01 12.04 1.95
CA ASP A 520 -37.62 11.70 0.69
C ASP A 520 -38.78 12.65 0.39
N TYR A 521 -38.53 13.66 -0.44
CA TYR A 521 -39.50 14.67 -0.89
C TYR A 521 -39.46 14.79 -2.41
N PRO A 522 -40.56 15.23 -3.03
CA PRO A 522 -40.62 15.42 -4.47
C PRO A 522 -39.67 16.55 -4.91
N VAL A 523 -39.01 16.33 -6.05
CA VAL A 523 -38.10 17.29 -6.70
C VAL A 523 -38.27 17.22 -8.21
N THR A 524 -38.05 18.35 -8.89
CA THR A 524 -37.88 18.38 -10.34
C THR A 524 -36.40 18.61 -10.66
N VAL A 525 -35.85 17.74 -11.48
CA VAL A 525 -34.48 17.82 -11.92
C VAL A 525 -34.42 18.33 -13.35
N PHE A 526 -33.61 19.37 -13.58
CA PHE A 526 -33.38 19.98 -14.88
C PHE A 526 -31.90 19.73 -15.22
N PHE A 527 -31.65 19.17 -16.40
CA PHE A 527 -30.31 18.93 -16.91
C PHE A 527 -30.11 19.74 -18.20
N THR A 528 -29.01 20.48 -18.31
CA THR A 528 -28.71 21.34 -19.45
C THR A 528 -27.65 20.71 -20.39
N ARG A 529 -27.59 21.22 -21.64
CA ARG A 529 -26.66 20.77 -22.66
C ARG A 529 -25.19 20.95 -22.24
N GLU A 530 -24.88 22.04 -21.54
CA GLU A 530 -23.53 22.37 -21.06
C GLU A 530 -23.16 21.64 -19.75
N GLY A 531 -23.99 20.68 -19.29
CA GLY A 531 -23.68 19.83 -18.14
C GLY A 531 -24.02 20.42 -16.80
N TYR A 532 -24.95 21.41 -16.72
CA TYR A 532 -25.47 21.91 -15.45
C TYR A 532 -26.72 21.14 -15.02
N LEU A 533 -26.83 20.91 -13.72
CA LEU A 533 -27.98 20.24 -13.13
C LEU A 533 -28.61 21.15 -12.05
N LYS A 534 -29.94 21.23 -12.07
CA LYS A 534 -30.72 21.90 -11.01
C LYS A 534 -31.70 20.91 -10.43
N LYS A 535 -31.62 20.66 -9.14
CA LYS A 535 -32.62 19.91 -8.37
C LYS A 535 -33.46 20.90 -7.60
N ILE A 536 -34.77 21.06 -7.94
CA ILE A 536 -35.62 22.11 -7.43
C ILE A 536 -36.85 21.49 -6.77
N PRO A 537 -37.08 21.75 -5.46
CA PRO A 537 -38.32 21.36 -4.79
C PRO A 537 -39.53 22.11 -5.36
N PRO A 538 -40.75 21.50 -5.37
CA PRO A 538 -41.96 22.10 -5.96
C PRO A 538 -42.33 23.48 -5.40
N GLN A 539 -42.03 23.73 -4.13
CA GLN A 539 -42.26 25.02 -3.50
C GLN A 539 -41.43 26.14 -4.15
N SER A 540 -40.20 25.85 -4.54
CA SER A 540 -39.28 26.79 -5.21
C SER A 540 -39.62 26.99 -6.68
N LEU A 541 -40.34 26.05 -7.32
CA LEU A 541 -40.82 26.16 -8.71
C LEU A 541 -42.03 27.04 -8.85
N ARG A 542 -42.98 27.05 -7.88
CA ARG A 542 -44.25 27.79 -7.94
C ARG A 542 -44.10 29.31 -7.92
N THR A 543 -42.99 29.81 -7.42
CA THR A 543 -42.76 31.27 -7.21
C THR A 543 -41.73 31.84 -8.21
N ALA A 544 -41.34 31.10 -9.26
CA ALA A 544 -40.18 31.47 -10.04
C ALA A 544 -40.52 31.96 -11.45
N GLY A 545 -39.70 32.90 -11.96
CA GLY A 545 -39.65 33.34 -13.35
C GLY A 545 -38.84 32.40 -14.26
N ALA A 546 -38.25 32.91 -15.32
CA ALA A 546 -37.43 32.12 -16.26
C ALA A 546 -36.17 31.52 -15.61
N HIS A 547 -35.79 30.34 -16.06
CA HIS A 547 -34.56 29.67 -15.60
C HIS A 547 -33.31 30.47 -15.97
N LYS A 548 -32.43 30.74 -15.01
CA LYS A 548 -31.11 31.31 -15.28
C LYS A 548 -30.21 30.21 -15.82
N LEU A 549 -29.83 30.32 -17.09
CA LEU A 549 -28.91 29.42 -17.75
C LEU A 549 -27.62 30.16 -18.10
N LYS A 550 -26.56 29.41 -18.44
CA LYS A 550 -25.35 29.96 -19.07
C LYS A 550 -25.74 30.49 -20.47
N GLU A 551 -25.04 31.52 -20.95
CA GLU A 551 -25.27 32.08 -22.28
C GLU A 551 -25.11 31.02 -23.37
N GLY A 552 -26.14 30.80 -24.18
CA GLY A 552 -26.16 29.76 -25.21
C GLY A 552 -26.50 28.33 -24.74
N ASP A 553 -26.77 28.12 -23.44
CA ASP A 553 -27.18 26.83 -22.88
C ASP A 553 -28.70 26.64 -22.90
N GLU A 554 -29.15 25.39 -22.96
CA GLU A 554 -30.56 25.03 -22.94
C GLU A 554 -30.84 23.80 -22.06
N ILE A 555 -32.06 23.70 -21.53
CA ILE A 555 -32.51 22.53 -20.79
C ILE A 555 -32.80 21.41 -21.80
N VAL A 556 -32.10 20.29 -21.68
CA VAL A 556 -32.25 19.12 -22.58
C VAL A 556 -33.05 17.99 -21.93
N GLN A 557 -33.13 17.95 -20.60
CA GLN A 557 -33.93 16.96 -19.88
C GLN A 557 -34.58 17.61 -18.64
N GLN A 558 -35.84 17.26 -18.41
CA GLN A 558 -36.60 17.60 -17.21
C GLN A 558 -37.28 16.34 -16.70
N VAL A 559 -37.07 16.01 -15.40
CA VAL A 559 -37.63 14.82 -14.78
C VAL A 559 -38.21 15.16 -13.42
N GLU A 560 -39.48 14.84 -13.22
CA GLU A 560 -40.10 14.88 -11.90
C GLU A 560 -39.83 13.59 -11.16
N THR A 561 -39.31 13.70 -9.95
CA THR A 561 -38.83 12.53 -9.18
C THR A 561 -38.85 12.83 -7.68
N ARG A 562 -38.18 11.96 -6.92
CA ARG A 562 -37.99 12.11 -5.48
C ARG A 562 -36.51 12.30 -5.15
N ASN A 563 -36.23 12.90 -3.98
CA ASN A 563 -34.85 13.15 -3.55
C ASN A 563 -34.04 11.88 -3.29
N ASN A 564 -34.71 10.79 -2.87
CA ASN A 564 -34.03 9.53 -2.52
C ASN A 564 -33.96 8.55 -3.70
N VAL A 565 -33.39 8.99 -4.84
CA VAL A 565 -33.16 8.17 -6.03
C VAL A 565 -31.76 8.39 -6.56
N GLU A 566 -31.29 7.49 -7.43
CA GLU A 566 -29.99 7.61 -8.09
C GLU A 566 -30.12 8.21 -9.50
N ALA A 567 -29.16 9.05 -9.87
CA ALA A 567 -28.98 9.57 -11.22
C ALA A 567 -27.73 8.95 -11.86
N LEU A 568 -27.90 8.50 -13.10
CA LEU A 568 -26.86 7.93 -13.96
C LEU A 568 -26.59 8.90 -15.10
N PHE A 569 -25.33 9.31 -15.27
CA PHE A 569 -24.91 10.23 -16.34
C PHE A 569 -24.03 9.48 -17.33
N PHE A 570 -24.54 9.20 -18.52
CA PHE A 570 -23.81 8.53 -19.60
C PHE A 570 -23.04 9.56 -20.43
N THR A 571 -21.78 9.24 -20.76
CA THR A 571 -20.88 10.17 -21.43
C THR A 571 -20.42 9.66 -22.80
N ASP A 572 -19.83 10.56 -23.60
CA ASP A 572 -19.28 10.28 -24.92
C ASP A 572 -17.99 9.42 -24.86
N MET A 573 -17.36 9.30 -23.69
CA MET A 573 -16.19 8.43 -23.45
C MET A 573 -16.56 7.03 -22.94
N GLN A 574 -17.76 6.52 -23.25
CA GLN A 574 -18.27 5.19 -22.84
C GLN A 574 -18.21 4.95 -21.33
N GLN A 575 -18.44 5.99 -20.57
CA GLN A 575 -18.47 5.95 -19.11
C GLN A 575 -19.87 6.26 -18.59
N VAL A 576 -20.16 5.83 -17.37
CA VAL A 576 -21.35 6.27 -16.65
C VAL A 576 -21.00 6.67 -15.21
N TYR A 577 -21.42 7.84 -14.81
CA TYR A 577 -21.26 8.36 -13.46
C TYR A 577 -22.57 8.21 -12.70
N LYS A 578 -22.45 7.80 -11.42
CA LYS A 578 -23.58 7.57 -10.52
C LYS A 578 -23.52 8.54 -9.35
N VAL A 579 -24.66 9.13 -9.01
CA VAL A 579 -24.80 9.99 -7.83
C VAL A 579 -26.21 9.85 -7.26
N ARG A 580 -26.34 9.81 -5.94
CA ARG A 580 -27.66 9.94 -5.28
C ARG A 580 -28.11 11.40 -5.35
N LEU A 581 -29.35 11.66 -5.75
CA LEU A 581 -29.86 13.02 -5.82
C LEU A 581 -29.80 13.74 -4.46
N ALA A 582 -29.92 13.01 -3.37
CA ALA A 582 -29.77 13.54 -2.02
C ALA A 582 -28.36 14.11 -1.70
N GLU A 583 -27.33 13.69 -2.44
CA GLU A 583 -25.97 14.23 -2.30
C GLU A 583 -25.78 15.56 -3.04
N LEU A 584 -26.77 15.96 -3.85
CA LEU A 584 -26.79 17.21 -4.60
C LEU A 584 -27.64 18.23 -3.87
N GLU A 585 -27.16 19.46 -3.81
CA GLU A 585 -27.86 20.57 -3.14
C GLU A 585 -29.13 20.99 -3.89
N ASP A 586 -30.15 21.37 -3.13
CA ASP A 586 -31.37 21.96 -3.70
C ASP A 586 -31.05 23.34 -4.26
N GLY A 587 -31.46 23.57 -5.50
CA GLY A 587 -31.27 24.81 -6.21
C GLY A 587 -32.55 25.65 -6.34
N LYS A 588 -32.40 26.87 -6.84
CA LYS A 588 -33.49 27.77 -7.22
C LYS A 588 -33.46 28.02 -8.72
N VAL A 589 -34.59 28.34 -9.32
CA VAL A 589 -34.71 28.65 -10.75
C VAL A 589 -33.76 29.78 -11.18
N ALA A 590 -33.55 30.77 -10.30
CA ALA A 590 -32.65 31.91 -10.53
C ALA A 590 -31.16 31.61 -10.36
N GLN A 591 -30.76 30.38 -9.98
CA GLN A 591 -29.34 29.93 -9.87
C GLN A 591 -28.93 29.21 -11.14
N MET A 592 -27.63 29.18 -11.44
CA MET A 592 -27.08 28.45 -12.60
C MET A 592 -27.19 26.93 -12.46
N GLY A 593 -27.21 26.40 -11.24
CA GLY A 593 -27.18 24.99 -10.95
C GLY A 593 -25.77 24.47 -10.67
N ILE A 594 -25.66 23.16 -10.49
CA ILE A 594 -24.40 22.43 -10.19
C ILE A 594 -23.75 22.05 -11.52
N TYR A 595 -22.48 22.41 -11.71
CA TYR A 595 -21.70 21.97 -12.86
C TYR A 595 -21.22 20.53 -12.63
N LEU A 596 -21.85 19.58 -13.31
CA LEU A 596 -21.65 18.14 -13.11
C LEU A 596 -20.25 17.66 -13.43
N PRO A 597 -19.57 18.06 -14.51
CA PRO A 597 -18.21 17.59 -14.80
C PRO A 597 -17.25 17.84 -13.64
N GLY A 598 -17.28 19.03 -13.04
CA GLY A 598 -16.46 19.34 -11.87
C GLY A 598 -16.90 18.58 -10.61
N ARG A 599 -18.22 18.41 -10.40
CA ARG A 599 -18.78 17.72 -9.21
C ARG A 599 -18.54 16.22 -9.22
N LEU A 600 -18.53 15.59 -10.40
CA LEU A 600 -18.36 14.15 -10.60
C LEU A 600 -16.89 13.75 -10.83
N GLY A 601 -16.00 14.73 -11.01
CA GLY A 601 -14.59 14.48 -11.32
C GLY A 601 -14.42 13.78 -12.68
N MET A 602 -15.13 14.30 -13.71
CA MET A 602 -15.06 13.76 -15.07
C MET A 602 -13.71 14.05 -15.71
N ASP A 603 -13.35 13.24 -16.73
CA ASP A 603 -12.12 13.42 -17.47
C ASP A 603 -12.17 14.69 -18.33
N GLU A 604 -11.02 15.29 -18.65
CA GLU A 604 -10.96 16.51 -19.47
C GLU A 604 -11.50 16.26 -20.89
N GLY A 605 -12.44 17.10 -21.31
CA GLY A 605 -13.10 16.98 -22.63
C GLY A 605 -14.25 15.95 -22.68
N GLU A 606 -14.61 15.29 -21.58
CA GLU A 606 -15.72 14.36 -21.50
C GLU A 606 -17.07 15.11 -21.39
N ASN A 607 -18.07 14.71 -22.19
CA ASN A 607 -19.40 15.34 -22.22
C ASN A 607 -20.49 14.34 -21.83
N ILE A 608 -21.47 14.81 -21.07
CA ILE A 608 -22.65 14.01 -20.70
C ILE A 608 -23.64 14.01 -21.87
N LEU A 609 -24.01 12.82 -22.34
CA LEU A 609 -24.97 12.63 -23.42
C LEU A 609 -26.40 12.43 -22.92
N SER A 610 -26.58 11.78 -21.78
CA SER A 610 -27.90 11.45 -21.24
C SER A 610 -27.88 11.30 -19.72
N MET A 611 -28.94 11.73 -19.07
CA MET A 611 -29.23 11.52 -17.66
C MET A 611 -30.35 10.49 -17.52
N VAL A 612 -30.19 9.49 -16.68
CA VAL A 612 -31.24 8.53 -16.31
C VAL A 612 -31.42 8.54 -14.80
N ILE A 613 -32.65 8.74 -14.36
CA ILE A 613 -33.00 8.70 -12.94
C ILE A 613 -33.72 7.38 -12.67
N THR A 614 -33.31 6.70 -11.61
CA THR A 614 -33.85 5.38 -11.24
C THR A 614 -33.91 5.18 -9.73
N SER A 615 -34.93 4.47 -9.28
CA SER A 615 -35.07 4.02 -7.87
C SER A 615 -34.79 2.54 -7.69
N ASP A 616 -34.99 1.74 -8.73
CA ASP A 616 -35.01 0.27 -8.69
C ASP A 616 -34.21 -0.41 -9.82
N TYR A 617 -33.58 0.38 -10.68
CA TYR A 617 -32.86 -0.09 -11.88
C TYR A 617 -33.71 -0.93 -12.84
N SER A 618 -35.02 -0.70 -12.89
CA SER A 618 -35.92 -1.29 -13.88
C SER A 618 -35.72 -0.66 -15.28
N GLY A 619 -36.19 -1.36 -16.33
CA GLY A 619 -36.08 -0.91 -17.70
C GLY A 619 -34.73 -1.25 -18.38
N HIS A 620 -34.50 -0.64 -19.53
CA HIS A 620 -33.33 -0.91 -20.38
C HIS A 620 -32.71 0.38 -20.92
N MET A 621 -31.41 0.35 -21.19
CA MET A 621 -30.74 1.31 -22.07
C MET A 621 -30.66 0.76 -23.48
N LEU A 622 -31.03 1.59 -24.46
CA LEU A 622 -30.85 1.30 -25.89
C LEU A 622 -29.72 2.16 -26.46
N PHE A 623 -28.73 1.52 -27.04
CA PHE A 623 -27.63 2.18 -27.73
C PHE A 623 -27.69 1.86 -29.23
N PHE A 624 -28.04 2.84 -30.03
CA PHE A 624 -28.07 2.72 -31.47
C PHE A 624 -26.73 3.17 -32.06
N PHE A 625 -26.13 2.30 -32.90
CA PHE A 625 -24.87 2.57 -33.54
C PHE A 625 -25.09 2.96 -35.01
N ALA A 626 -24.16 3.77 -35.56
CA ALA A 626 -24.23 4.25 -36.94
C ALA A 626 -24.36 3.13 -37.97
N SER A 627 -23.87 1.92 -37.67
CA SER A 627 -23.94 0.73 -38.48
C SER A 627 -25.35 0.10 -38.63
N GLY A 628 -26.34 0.58 -37.90
CA GLY A 628 -27.69 0.01 -37.87
C GLY A 628 -27.89 -1.08 -36.82
N LYS A 629 -26.96 -1.29 -35.91
CA LYS A 629 -27.10 -2.17 -34.74
C LYS A 629 -27.69 -1.44 -33.56
N CYS A 630 -28.30 -2.20 -32.65
CA CYS A 630 -28.77 -1.70 -31.37
C CYS A 630 -28.40 -2.67 -30.25
N ALA A 631 -27.79 -2.15 -29.17
CA ALA A 631 -27.60 -2.88 -27.94
C ALA A 631 -28.67 -2.48 -26.92
N LYS A 632 -29.52 -3.44 -26.54
CA LYS A 632 -30.53 -3.29 -25.46
C LYS A 632 -29.96 -3.91 -24.19
N ILE A 633 -29.65 -3.08 -23.21
CA ILE A 633 -28.97 -3.47 -21.96
C ILE A 633 -29.89 -3.22 -20.78
N PRO A 634 -30.17 -4.23 -19.92
CA PRO A 634 -30.95 -4.00 -18.70
C PRO A 634 -30.29 -2.95 -17.80
N LEU A 635 -31.07 -2.02 -17.29
CA LEU A 635 -30.54 -0.95 -16.41
C LEU A 635 -29.90 -1.55 -15.14
N SER A 636 -30.37 -2.70 -14.67
CA SER A 636 -29.77 -3.49 -13.57
C SER A 636 -28.29 -3.85 -13.80
N SER A 637 -27.80 -3.87 -15.05
CA SER A 637 -26.38 -4.08 -15.37
C SER A 637 -25.48 -2.93 -14.89
N TYR A 638 -26.05 -1.77 -14.55
CA TYR A 638 -25.35 -0.60 -14.00
C TYR A 638 -25.51 -0.50 -12.47
N ALA A 639 -26.30 -1.37 -11.83
CA ALA A 639 -26.38 -1.50 -10.40
C ALA A 639 -25.06 -2.06 -9.84
N THR A 640 -24.56 -1.50 -8.75
CA THR A 640 -23.33 -1.96 -8.09
C THR A 640 -23.57 -2.14 -6.60
N LYS A 641 -23.06 -3.25 -6.03
CA LYS A 641 -23.12 -3.52 -4.58
C LYS A 641 -22.24 -2.58 -3.75
N GLN A 642 -21.32 -1.86 -4.37
CA GLN A 642 -20.42 -0.89 -3.74
C GLN A 642 -20.74 0.50 -4.31
N ASN A 643 -20.50 1.56 -3.52
CA ASN A 643 -20.63 2.97 -3.94
C ASN A 643 -19.58 3.36 -5.00
N ARG A 644 -19.53 2.65 -6.11
CA ARG A 644 -18.71 3.02 -7.26
C ARG A 644 -19.39 4.16 -8.00
N ARG A 645 -18.79 5.34 -7.95
CA ARG A 645 -19.31 6.55 -8.62
C ARG A 645 -19.07 6.55 -10.13
N LYS A 646 -18.05 5.82 -10.64
CA LYS A 646 -17.65 5.78 -12.05
C LYS A 646 -17.58 4.33 -12.54
N LEU A 647 -18.27 4.02 -13.64
CA LEU A 647 -18.22 2.74 -14.32
C LEU A 647 -17.69 2.93 -15.74
N LEU A 648 -16.66 2.18 -16.08
CA LEU A 648 -16.05 2.14 -17.41
C LEU A 648 -16.81 1.15 -18.31
N LYS A 649 -16.69 1.30 -19.63
CA LYS A 649 -17.32 0.45 -20.64
C LYS A 649 -18.84 0.38 -20.44
N ALA A 650 -19.47 1.55 -20.38
CA ALA A 650 -20.91 1.67 -20.22
C ALA A 650 -21.68 1.21 -21.46
N TYR A 651 -21.07 1.32 -22.65
CA TYR A 651 -21.56 0.81 -23.92
C TYR A 651 -20.38 0.52 -24.85
N CYS A 652 -20.64 -0.08 -26.03
CA CYS A 652 -19.61 -0.49 -26.97
C CYS A 652 -18.86 0.70 -27.59
N ASP A 653 -17.52 0.60 -27.62
CA ASP A 653 -16.59 1.58 -28.19
C ASP A 653 -16.15 1.29 -29.64
N LYS A 654 -16.53 0.11 -30.18
CA LYS A 654 -16.07 -0.36 -31.50
C LYS A 654 -16.75 0.29 -32.68
N GLU A 655 -17.89 0.95 -32.44
CA GLU A 655 -18.69 1.59 -33.47
C GLU A 655 -19.18 2.95 -32.99
N PRO A 656 -19.30 3.97 -33.86
CA PRO A 656 -19.83 5.27 -33.50
C PRO A 656 -21.26 5.16 -32.96
N LEU A 657 -21.53 5.72 -31.81
CA LEU A 657 -22.88 5.85 -31.23
C LEU A 657 -23.66 6.87 -32.09
N ALA A 658 -24.87 6.50 -32.55
CA ALA A 658 -25.78 7.43 -33.21
C ALA A 658 -26.69 8.12 -32.21
N THR A 659 -27.27 7.37 -31.27
CA THR A 659 -28.09 7.88 -30.16
C THR A 659 -28.28 6.85 -29.06
N MET A 660 -28.75 7.29 -27.91
CA MET A 660 -29.10 6.42 -26.78
C MET A 660 -30.43 6.84 -26.16
N PHE A 661 -31.15 5.87 -25.60
CA PHE A 661 -32.42 6.08 -24.92
C PHE A 661 -32.54 5.24 -23.67
N PHE A 662 -33.15 5.80 -22.65
CA PHE A 662 -33.69 5.01 -21.56
C PHE A 662 -35.08 4.51 -21.92
N LEU A 663 -35.31 3.23 -21.79
CA LEU A 663 -36.56 2.53 -22.08
C LEU A 663 -37.16 1.98 -20.80
N PRO A 664 -38.09 2.71 -20.13
CA PRO A 664 -38.76 2.20 -18.94
C PRO A 664 -39.67 1.01 -19.26
N GLU A 665 -40.42 1.09 -20.33
CA GLU A 665 -41.36 0.06 -20.81
C GLU A 665 -41.21 -0.14 -22.31
N GLU A 666 -41.63 -1.30 -22.80
CA GLU A 666 -41.57 -1.62 -24.24
C GLU A 666 -42.47 -0.67 -25.06
N THR A 667 -41.92 -0.09 -26.09
CA THR A 667 -42.61 0.87 -26.97
C THR A 667 -42.23 0.66 -28.46
N GLU A 668 -42.80 1.45 -29.35
CA GLU A 668 -42.46 1.48 -30.77
C GLU A 668 -41.57 2.68 -31.08
N LEU A 669 -40.43 2.45 -31.74
CA LEU A 669 -39.48 3.48 -32.16
C LEU A 669 -39.53 3.69 -33.67
N ALA A 670 -39.47 4.94 -34.10
CA ALA A 670 -39.28 5.34 -35.48
C ALA A 670 -37.80 5.60 -35.74
N ILE A 671 -37.20 4.79 -36.59
CA ILE A 671 -35.79 4.89 -37.02
C ILE A 671 -35.74 5.45 -38.42
N ARG A 672 -35.10 6.61 -38.61
CA ARG A 672 -34.83 7.21 -39.91
C ARG A 672 -33.40 6.96 -40.32
N THR A 673 -33.20 6.64 -41.60
CA THR A 673 -31.88 6.44 -42.19
C THR A 673 -31.47 7.63 -43.04
N SER A 674 -30.17 7.83 -43.24
CA SER A 674 -29.62 8.86 -44.14
C SER A 674 -30.05 8.71 -45.60
N ALA A 675 -30.68 7.58 -45.97
CA ALA A 675 -31.23 7.31 -47.28
C ALA A 675 -32.72 7.67 -47.39
N GLY A 676 -33.29 8.43 -46.49
CA GLY A 676 -34.71 8.83 -46.48
C GLY A 676 -35.68 7.66 -46.27
N ARG A 677 -35.26 6.62 -45.54
CA ARG A 677 -36.13 5.49 -45.19
C ARG A 677 -36.49 5.54 -43.71
N MET A 678 -37.68 5.04 -43.40
CA MET A 678 -38.18 4.92 -42.02
C MET A 678 -38.56 3.47 -41.72
N LEU A 679 -38.32 3.09 -40.45
CA LEU A 679 -38.77 1.83 -39.87
C LEU A 679 -39.51 2.16 -38.57
N LEU A 680 -40.67 1.54 -38.34
CA LEU A 680 -41.29 1.48 -37.05
C LEU A 680 -40.97 0.11 -36.44
N VAL A 681 -40.24 0.13 -35.32
CA VAL A 681 -39.69 -1.07 -34.67
C VAL A 681 -40.22 -1.15 -33.26
N GLY A 682 -40.95 -2.22 -32.92
CA GLY A 682 -41.29 -2.52 -31.52
C GLY A 682 -40.04 -2.95 -30.76
N THR A 683 -39.74 -2.29 -29.66
CA THR A 683 -38.52 -2.54 -28.86
C THR A 683 -38.45 -3.96 -28.28
N ALA A 684 -39.60 -4.64 -28.13
CA ALA A 684 -39.67 -6.06 -27.73
C ALA A 684 -39.02 -7.00 -28.77
N GLN A 685 -38.88 -6.58 -30.03
CA GLN A 685 -38.19 -7.37 -31.10
C GLN A 685 -36.66 -7.30 -30.97
N ILE A 686 -36.12 -6.35 -30.17
CA ILE A 686 -34.69 -6.17 -29.96
C ILE A 686 -34.26 -7.06 -28.76
N ALA A 687 -33.46 -8.09 -29.01
CA ALA A 687 -33.00 -9.00 -27.99
C ALA A 687 -32.05 -8.28 -26.99
N ALA A 688 -32.38 -8.36 -25.73
CA ALA A 688 -31.54 -7.81 -24.65
C ALA A 688 -30.21 -8.55 -24.52
N LYS A 689 -29.15 -7.84 -24.11
CA LYS A 689 -27.80 -8.33 -23.85
C LYS A 689 -27.43 -8.05 -22.40
N THR A 690 -26.77 -8.98 -21.75
CA THR A 690 -26.35 -8.84 -20.35
C THR A 690 -25.03 -8.06 -20.20
N THR A 691 -24.20 -8.06 -21.23
CA THR A 691 -22.89 -7.40 -21.24
C THR A 691 -23.02 -5.97 -21.74
N ARG A 692 -22.57 -5.00 -20.95
CA ARG A 692 -22.70 -3.55 -21.22
C ARG A 692 -22.01 -3.11 -22.53
N ASP A 693 -20.82 -3.61 -22.80
CA ASP A 693 -20.02 -3.29 -24.00
C ASP A 693 -20.37 -4.14 -25.24
N SER A 694 -21.57 -4.72 -25.26
CA SER A 694 -22.07 -5.49 -26.40
C SER A 694 -22.30 -4.62 -27.64
N GLN A 695 -21.92 -5.12 -28.83
CA GLN A 695 -22.27 -4.49 -30.10
C GLN A 695 -23.79 -4.60 -30.45
N GLY A 696 -24.55 -5.34 -29.64
CA GLY A 696 -25.98 -5.53 -29.85
C GLY A 696 -26.34 -6.44 -31.02
N VAL A 697 -27.54 -6.21 -31.60
CA VAL A 697 -28.10 -6.94 -32.73
C VAL A 697 -28.36 -6.01 -33.90
N ALA A 698 -28.30 -6.52 -35.11
CA ALA A 698 -28.67 -5.74 -36.30
C ALA A 698 -30.18 -5.44 -36.29
N VAL A 699 -30.53 -4.15 -36.36
CA VAL A 699 -31.92 -3.67 -36.42
C VAL A 699 -32.22 -3.12 -37.82
N VAL A 700 -31.29 -2.34 -38.36
CA VAL A 700 -31.46 -1.74 -39.70
C VAL A 700 -30.46 -2.33 -40.68
N THR A 701 -30.93 -2.74 -41.84
CA THR A 701 -30.04 -3.13 -42.94
C THR A 701 -29.65 -1.90 -43.73
N LEU A 702 -28.42 -1.44 -43.58
CA LEU A 702 -27.85 -0.27 -44.26
C LEU A 702 -26.97 -0.69 -45.43
N LYS A 703 -26.99 0.08 -46.54
CA LYS A 703 -26.01 -0.04 -47.61
C LYS A 703 -24.73 0.72 -47.26
N LYS A 704 -23.66 0.48 -48.04
CA LYS A 704 -22.37 1.17 -47.88
C LYS A 704 -22.60 2.71 -47.91
N ASN A 705 -22.04 3.43 -46.96
CA ASN A 705 -22.18 4.88 -46.74
C ASN A 705 -23.58 5.36 -46.26
N GLN A 706 -24.43 4.46 -45.77
CA GLN A 706 -25.66 4.85 -45.06
C GLN A 706 -25.51 4.68 -43.57
N THR A 707 -26.18 5.56 -42.83
CA THR A 707 -26.18 5.56 -41.36
C THR A 707 -27.59 5.73 -40.81
N ILE A 708 -27.78 5.49 -39.52
CA ILE A 708 -28.98 5.95 -38.84
C ILE A 708 -28.90 7.48 -38.75
N ALA A 709 -29.97 8.17 -39.18
CA ALA A 709 -30.07 9.62 -39.13
C ALA A 709 -30.72 10.09 -37.83
N SER A 710 -31.82 9.45 -37.41
CA SER A 710 -32.48 9.75 -36.15
C SER A 710 -33.27 8.53 -35.64
N VAL A 711 -33.46 8.46 -34.32
CA VAL A 711 -34.34 7.51 -33.67
C VAL A 711 -35.19 8.31 -32.70
N VAL A 712 -36.50 8.16 -32.74
CA VAL A 712 -37.45 8.85 -31.85
C VAL A 712 -38.58 7.89 -31.46
N PRO A 713 -39.27 8.08 -30.35
CA PRO A 713 -40.50 7.33 -30.06
C PRO A 713 -41.50 7.52 -31.17
N ALA A 714 -42.22 6.46 -31.59
CA ALA A 714 -43.13 6.52 -32.74
C ALA A 714 -44.35 7.42 -32.50
N ASP A 715 -44.77 7.57 -31.25
CA ASP A 715 -45.87 8.43 -30.77
C ASP A 715 -45.56 9.93 -30.88
N THR A 716 -44.29 10.28 -31.05
CA THR A 716 -43.87 11.68 -31.25
C THR A 716 -44.03 12.14 -32.72
N LEU A 717 -44.42 11.24 -33.59
CA LEU A 717 -44.57 11.50 -35.03
C LEU A 717 -46.02 11.36 -35.46
N GLU A 718 -46.57 12.38 -36.16
CA GLU A 718 -47.85 12.29 -36.83
C GLU A 718 -47.63 11.67 -38.23
N LEU A 719 -47.89 10.36 -38.33
CA LEU A 719 -47.74 9.61 -39.59
C LEU A 719 -49.09 9.31 -40.18
N ALA A 720 -49.29 9.67 -41.46
CA ALA A 720 -50.53 9.38 -42.18
C ALA A 720 -50.74 7.85 -42.39
N ASN A 721 -49.67 7.09 -42.52
CA ASN A 721 -49.73 5.65 -42.78
C ASN A 721 -48.69 4.83 -42.00
N PRO A 722 -48.83 4.71 -40.65
CA PRO A 722 -47.82 4.02 -39.79
C PRO A 722 -47.59 2.56 -40.20
N HIS A 723 -48.64 1.85 -40.68
CA HIS A 723 -48.54 0.43 -41.08
C HIS A 723 -47.52 0.17 -42.20
N ARG A 724 -47.25 1.16 -43.03
CA ARG A 724 -46.27 1.09 -44.11
C ARG A 724 -44.83 0.93 -43.60
N TYR A 725 -44.55 1.50 -42.46
CA TYR A 725 -43.21 1.59 -41.85
C TYR A 725 -42.97 0.52 -40.78
N ARG A 726 -44.05 -0.16 -40.32
CA ARG A 726 -43.91 -1.23 -39.32
C ARG A 726 -43.22 -2.45 -39.90
N VAL A 727 -42.19 -2.91 -39.21
CA VAL A 727 -41.43 -4.08 -39.58
C VAL A 727 -41.87 -5.31 -38.81
N ARG A 728 -41.92 -6.48 -39.50
CA ARG A 728 -42.35 -7.76 -38.88
C ARG A 728 -41.18 -8.54 -38.28
N SER A 729 -39.98 -8.31 -38.81
CA SER A 729 -38.76 -9.01 -38.35
C SER A 729 -37.54 -8.10 -38.54
N LEU A 730 -36.53 -8.29 -37.68
CA LEU A 730 -35.26 -7.58 -37.71
C LEU A 730 -34.12 -8.49 -38.22
N PRO A 731 -33.14 -7.96 -38.97
CA PRO A 731 -33.00 -6.59 -39.46
C PRO A 731 -33.87 -6.28 -40.68
N ALA A 732 -34.24 -5.01 -40.88
CA ALA A 732 -35.05 -4.58 -42.00
C ALA A 732 -34.48 -3.31 -42.69
N THR A 733 -34.80 -3.11 -43.97
CA THR A 733 -34.31 -1.94 -44.75
C THR A 733 -35.18 -0.71 -44.61
N GLY A 734 -36.39 -0.86 -44.10
CA GLY A 734 -37.39 0.22 -44.01
C GLY A 734 -37.98 0.65 -45.36
N ALA A 735 -39.05 1.43 -45.31
CA ALA A 735 -39.73 2.01 -46.45
C ALA A 735 -39.27 3.45 -46.71
N LEU A 736 -39.28 3.90 -47.98
CA LEU A 736 -39.05 5.31 -48.31
C LEU A 736 -40.12 6.17 -47.65
N ILE A 737 -39.72 7.27 -47.03
CA ILE A 737 -40.62 8.25 -46.43
C ILE A 737 -41.38 8.93 -47.54
N ARG A 738 -42.71 9.10 -47.37
CA ARG A 738 -43.56 9.84 -48.31
C ARG A 738 -43.62 11.30 -47.88
N ALA A 739 -43.86 12.18 -48.83
CA ALA A 739 -43.99 13.63 -48.55
C ALA A 739 -45.05 13.98 -47.50
N GLU A 740 -46.10 13.17 -47.41
CA GLU A 740 -47.19 13.30 -46.41
C GLU A 740 -46.76 12.90 -44.96
N ASP A 741 -45.64 12.13 -44.83
CA ASP A 741 -45.05 11.62 -43.61
C ASP A 741 -43.71 12.31 -43.26
N GLU A 742 -43.28 13.32 -44.06
CA GLU A 742 -42.09 14.15 -43.83
C GLU A 742 -42.28 15.22 -42.74
N GLY A 743 -43.47 15.23 -42.09
CA GLY A 743 -43.89 16.24 -41.12
C GLY A 743 -42.81 16.75 -40.16
N GLU A 744 -42.91 18.02 -39.77
CA GLU A 744 -42.01 18.71 -38.86
C GLU A 744 -41.85 17.93 -37.55
N GLN A 745 -40.63 17.71 -37.17
CA GLN A 745 -40.26 17.08 -35.90
C GLN A 745 -40.70 18.05 -34.76
N MET A 746 -41.74 17.69 -34.00
CA MET A 746 -42.00 18.40 -32.74
C MET A 746 -40.78 18.15 -31.83
N THR A 747 -40.06 19.21 -31.58
CA THR A 747 -39.00 19.24 -30.55
C THR A 747 -39.66 19.04 -29.21
N LEU A 748 -39.45 17.89 -28.57
CA LEU A 748 -39.75 17.72 -27.14
C LEU A 748 -38.84 18.67 -26.37
N LEU A 749 -39.42 19.69 -25.79
CA LEU A 749 -38.83 20.57 -24.77
C LEU A 749 -38.52 19.79 -23.49
#